data_bce32705a823a824990a64339ffef922
#
_entry.id   bce32705a823a824990a64339ffef922
#
_cell.length_a   1.000
_cell.length_b   1.000
_cell.length_c   1.000
_cell.angle_alpha   90.00
_cell.angle_beta   90.00
_cell.angle_gamma   90.00
#
_symmetry.space_group_name_H-M   'P 1'
#
loop_
_entity.id
_entity.type
_entity.pdbx_description
1 polymer ?
#
loop_
_entity_poly.entity_id
_entity_poly.type
_entity_poly.pdbx_seq_one_letter_code
_entity_poly.pdbx_strand_id
1 'polypeptide(L)'
;MTGYSREKRTVIWILALITLGGLVFRLASCFWGYPMALHPDEFTIVDNAIDMLRRHSWLAFVYNRPDQFEIKCNAALFAVASRILFGVPAYEAFETHYMAFYVIARGFTSLFGTAMIPLAAFLAGRMAKEENRKLTHLITAFLFAFSPILVEHSAYATPDIVLTFFVLLFALLAQFYLESGKAAWLWLSVVVTGIGICIKYPAGILCLVIAAVVIFRCIRERAYGKIISYGLLSIVLLLATVFLIAPNLFTDFRSVYDTLVFEARPNHLGADGLGWFGNLRFYLNAMIQDLEPLSLVGAAAGLIWVLRNHSSRTAVLLIGPIYLVCISVLSLHWIQWGIPVYVFYDLLTAIGLAALAGWIRRADLSEGMKRLASFAWLIFAGVLGLNLLLTAAGLTKNKLAEDTRSVSLRYCLEHGVNTANSLFEGYTPLSPNGAAGYRYYAFHMADGKAYVNEPYATKQYFVTSGAYSGRFLDEGEQYPDEAEIYRAIPESFVEIYRVEGAGSYSRKRFAYENIPYTLRFLREHYPCTGATIYFYDLNPQCVVIEKAGESGTALSVSDELVSVGEVPQTWVVYTRDDGKIVLLCKENNRALGCTLTGSLITVEPEAENECRFEVVEHGNGSLLVSETGALTMENGVPVIRPVEADNASQQWMILPVKTERAGSSDADN
;
A
#
# COMPACT_ATOMS: atom_id res chain seq x y z
N MET A 1 6.95 39.29 38.27
CA MET A 1 7.51 38.90 36.95
C MET A 1 8.09 37.48 36.88
N THR A 2 8.61 36.90 37.97
CA THR A 2 9.24 35.57 38.02
C THR A 2 8.27 34.38 37.79
N GLY A 3 7.03 34.42 38.27
CA GLY A 3 6.07 33.31 38.14
C GLY A 3 5.57 33.09 36.71
N TYR A 4 5.28 34.13 35.95
CA TYR A 4 4.84 34.06 34.57
C TYR A 4 5.91 33.47 33.61
N SER A 5 7.18 33.74 33.88
CA SER A 5 8.29 33.17 33.12
C SER A 5 8.48 31.67 33.40
N ARG A 6 8.25 31.23 34.66
CA ARG A 6 8.35 29.82 35.06
C ARG A 6 7.25 28.97 34.45
N GLU A 7 6.01 29.45 34.47
CA GLU A 7 4.87 28.73 33.90
C GLU A 7 4.98 28.57 32.36
N LYS A 8 5.43 29.61 31.64
CA LYS A 8 5.72 29.52 30.19
C LYS A 8 6.78 28.48 29.90
N ARG A 9 7.86 28.45 30.68
CA ARG A 9 8.92 27.44 30.51
C ARG A 9 8.38 26.04 30.73
N THR A 10 7.53 25.80 31.71
CA THR A 10 6.91 24.50 31.98
C THR A 10 6.08 24.02 30.79
N VAL A 11 5.24 24.88 30.17
CA VAL A 11 4.46 24.54 28.99
C VAL A 11 5.38 24.17 27.80
N ILE A 12 6.45 24.93 27.57
CA ILE A 12 7.43 24.64 26.51
C ILE A 12 8.10 23.28 26.72
N TRP A 13 8.50 22.97 27.97
CA TRP A 13 9.11 21.66 28.25
C TRP A 13 8.14 20.51 28.07
N ILE A 14 6.85 20.65 28.48
CA ILE A 14 5.83 19.63 28.24
C ILE A 14 5.59 19.44 26.74
N LEU A 15 5.50 20.53 25.97
CA LEU A 15 5.38 20.46 24.50
C LEU A 15 6.59 19.76 23.85
N ALA A 16 7.80 20.07 24.32
CA ALA A 16 9.01 19.42 23.85
C ALA A 16 9.01 17.90 24.15
N LEU A 17 8.58 17.50 25.35
CA LEU A 17 8.46 16.09 25.74
C LEU A 17 7.41 15.35 24.92
N ILE A 18 6.24 15.96 24.68
CA ILE A 18 5.20 15.39 23.83
C ILE A 18 5.73 15.23 22.39
N THR A 19 6.40 16.28 21.87
CA THR A 19 6.99 16.23 20.51
C THR A 19 8.05 15.15 20.40
N LEU A 20 8.91 15.02 21.41
CA LEU A 20 9.93 13.96 21.46
C LEU A 20 9.28 12.57 21.52
N GLY A 21 8.23 12.39 22.33
CA GLY A 21 7.46 11.14 22.35
C GLY A 21 6.90 10.81 20.97
N GLY A 22 6.25 11.78 20.30
CA GLY A 22 5.76 11.61 18.93
C GLY A 22 6.87 11.28 17.91
N LEU A 23 8.05 11.86 18.05
CA LEU A 23 9.24 11.54 17.22
C LEU A 23 9.69 10.10 17.42
N VAL A 24 9.77 9.65 18.69
CA VAL A 24 10.23 8.28 19.01
C VAL A 24 9.32 7.23 18.35
N PHE A 25 7.99 7.37 18.48
CA PHE A 25 7.05 6.45 17.84
C PHE A 25 7.22 6.40 16.31
N ARG A 26 7.41 7.54 15.66
CA ARG A 26 7.58 7.65 14.21
C ARG A 26 8.89 7.04 13.74
N LEU A 27 10.01 7.41 14.38
CA LEU A 27 11.33 6.89 14.00
C LEU A 27 11.46 5.38 14.25
N ALA A 28 10.93 4.87 15.36
CA ALA A 28 10.90 3.43 15.61
C ALA A 28 10.15 2.68 14.50
N SER A 29 9.06 3.25 14.01
CA SER A 29 8.25 2.66 12.94
C SER A 29 8.93 2.69 11.55
N CYS A 30 9.99 3.49 11.34
CA CYS A 30 10.72 3.53 10.07
C CYS A 30 11.43 2.22 9.70
N PHE A 31 11.68 1.35 10.69
CA PHE A 31 12.32 0.04 10.48
C PHE A 31 11.34 -1.05 10.03
N TRP A 32 10.07 -0.70 9.83
CA TRP A 32 9.06 -1.66 9.37
C TRP A 32 9.49 -2.41 8.11
N GLY A 33 9.31 -3.73 8.19
CA GLY A 33 9.57 -4.65 7.08
C GLY A 33 11.04 -4.98 6.82
N TYR A 34 11.98 -4.39 7.58
CA TYR A 34 13.39 -4.72 7.39
C TYR A 34 13.62 -6.26 7.46
N PRO A 35 14.37 -6.88 6.50
CA PRO A 35 15.23 -6.25 5.48
C PRO A 35 14.54 -6.01 4.11
N MET A 36 13.23 -6.01 4.00
CA MET A 36 12.47 -5.87 2.75
C MET A 36 11.75 -4.52 2.68
N ALA A 37 11.69 -3.92 1.48
CA ALA A 37 10.83 -2.77 1.21
C ALA A 37 9.41 -3.27 0.89
N LEU A 38 8.47 -3.04 1.81
CA LEU A 38 7.16 -3.67 1.78
C LEU A 38 6.02 -2.79 1.24
N HIS A 39 6.19 -1.45 1.26
CA HIS A 39 5.13 -0.53 0.83
C HIS A 39 5.13 -0.37 -0.70
N PRO A 40 3.95 -0.49 -1.36
CA PRO A 40 3.85 -0.47 -2.82
C PRO A 40 4.25 0.86 -3.46
N ASP A 41 4.18 1.99 -2.73
CA ASP A 41 4.42 3.32 -3.30
C ASP A 41 5.80 3.90 -2.97
N GLU A 42 6.54 3.34 -1.99
CA GLU A 42 7.82 3.90 -1.54
C GLU A 42 8.90 3.91 -2.61
N PHE A 43 8.90 2.91 -3.51
CA PHE A 43 9.87 2.84 -4.61
C PHE A 43 9.77 4.07 -5.54
N THR A 44 8.56 4.66 -5.66
CA THR A 44 8.39 5.88 -6.47
C THR A 44 9.24 7.05 -5.95
N ILE A 45 9.45 7.14 -4.64
CA ILE A 45 10.29 8.18 -4.05
C ILE A 45 11.75 7.74 -4.04
N VAL A 46 12.02 6.55 -3.50
CA VAL A 46 13.40 6.10 -3.23
C VAL A 46 14.14 5.76 -4.51
N ASP A 47 13.57 4.92 -5.38
CA ASP A 47 14.25 4.45 -6.58
C ASP A 47 14.41 5.58 -7.59
N ASN A 48 13.42 6.49 -7.72
CA ASN A 48 13.57 7.67 -8.56
C ASN A 48 14.62 8.66 -8.03
N ALA A 49 14.76 8.80 -6.71
CA ALA A 49 15.82 9.62 -6.12
C ALA A 49 17.20 9.04 -6.40
N ILE A 50 17.39 7.72 -6.31
CA ILE A 50 18.62 7.02 -6.67
C ILE A 50 18.90 7.12 -8.17
N ASP A 51 17.88 6.95 -9.02
CA ASP A 51 18.02 7.04 -10.47
C ASP A 51 18.42 8.46 -10.93
N MET A 52 17.87 9.52 -10.30
CA MET A 52 18.34 10.89 -10.52
C MET A 52 19.83 11.06 -10.25
N LEU A 53 20.34 10.48 -9.15
CA LEU A 53 21.76 10.54 -8.78
C LEU A 53 22.62 9.72 -9.74
N ARG A 54 22.15 8.54 -10.17
CA ARG A 54 22.83 7.68 -11.14
C ARG A 54 22.97 8.36 -12.50
N ARG A 55 21.92 9.03 -12.97
CA ARG A 55 21.91 9.74 -14.26
C ARG A 55 22.52 11.15 -14.20
N HIS A 56 22.93 11.62 -13.03
CA HIS A 56 23.37 13.00 -12.80
C HIS A 56 22.34 14.05 -13.33
N SER A 57 21.06 13.74 -13.19
CA SER A 57 19.95 14.56 -13.69
C SER A 57 19.15 15.15 -12.53
N TRP A 58 18.77 16.43 -12.67
CA TRP A 58 17.82 17.07 -11.74
C TRP A 58 16.37 16.67 -11.98
N LEU A 59 16.08 15.99 -13.10
CA LEU A 59 14.74 15.55 -13.45
C LEU A 59 14.55 14.08 -13.05
N ALA A 60 13.50 13.80 -12.28
CA ALA A 60 13.07 12.43 -12.01
C ALA A 60 12.55 11.78 -13.29
N PHE A 61 12.67 10.45 -13.39
CA PHE A 61 12.17 9.71 -14.55
C PHE A 61 10.64 9.74 -14.64
N VAL A 62 9.93 9.75 -13.50
CA VAL A 62 8.47 9.78 -13.45
C VAL A 62 7.96 11.20 -13.74
N TYR A 63 7.54 11.45 -14.97
CA TYR A 63 7.10 12.80 -15.42
C TYR A 63 5.68 13.14 -15.02
N ASN A 64 4.80 12.15 -14.95
CA ASN A 64 3.38 12.29 -14.78
C ASN A 64 2.92 12.39 -13.33
N ARG A 65 3.79 12.05 -12.36
CA ARG A 65 3.50 12.15 -10.93
C ARG A 65 4.09 13.44 -10.34
N PRO A 66 3.36 14.07 -9.39
CA PRO A 66 3.83 15.31 -8.79
C PRO A 66 4.96 15.15 -7.79
N ASP A 67 5.17 13.98 -7.19
CA ASP A 67 6.08 13.64 -6.07
C ASP A 67 7.51 14.25 -6.18
N GLN A 68 7.71 15.19 -7.09
CA GLN A 68 9.00 15.78 -7.46
C GLN A 68 9.72 16.47 -6.30
N PHE A 69 8.95 17.11 -5.40
CA PHE A 69 9.54 17.77 -4.24
C PHE A 69 10.25 16.75 -3.32
N GLU A 70 9.56 15.66 -2.99
CA GLU A 70 10.11 14.63 -2.12
C GLU A 70 11.23 13.84 -2.77
N ILE A 71 11.10 13.47 -4.04
CA ILE A 71 12.14 12.76 -4.79
C ILE A 71 13.43 13.58 -4.76
N LYS A 72 13.36 14.89 -5.03
CA LYS A 72 14.52 15.79 -5.05
C LYS A 72 15.12 15.99 -3.66
N CYS A 73 14.30 16.16 -2.63
CA CYS A 73 14.77 16.28 -1.26
C CYS A 73 15.45 14.98 -0.80
N ASN A 74 14.89 13.82 -1.12
CA ASN A 74 15.50 12.54 -0.81
C ASN A 74 16.78 12.29 -1.62
N ALA A 75 16.84 12.68 -2.91
CA ALA A 75 18.07 12.59 -3.69
C ALA A 75 19.22 13.41 -3.05
N ALA A 76 18.93 14.65 -2.63
CA ALA A 76 19.91 15.47 -1.92
C ALA A 76 20.35 14.84 -0.59
N LEU A 77 19.38 14.33 0.19
CA LEU A 77 19.64 13.65 1.47
C LEU A 77 20.47 12.38 1.25
N PHE A 78 20.15 11.56 0.26
CA PHE A 78 20.87 10.32 -0.08
C PHE A 78 22.30 10.60 -0.53
N ALA A 79 22.51 11.65 -1.33
CA ALA A 79 23.86 12.05 -1.77
C ALA A 79 24.77 12.37 -0.59
N VAL A 80 24.24 13.07 0.43
CA VAL A 80 25.00 13.42 1.64
C VAL A 80 25.15 12.21 2.57
N ALA A 81 24.04 11.53 2.89
CA ALA A 81 24.03 10.42 3.83
C ALA A 81 24.92 9.25 3.35
N SER A 82 24.90 8.93 2.06
CA SER A 82 25.72 7.85 1.51
C SER A 82 27.21 8.11 1.65
N ARG A 83 27.64 9.35 1.41
CA ARG A 83 29.06 9.74 1.59
C ARG A 83 29.51 9.65 3.04
N ILE A 84 28.62 9.97 3.98
CA ILE A 84 28.91 9.91 5.43
C ILE A 84 28.89 8.46 5.94
N LEU A 85 27.90 7.68 5.55
CA LEU A 85 27.68 6.33 6.11
C LEU A 85 28.50 5.25 5.39
N PHE A 86 28.68 5.36 4.08
CA PHE A 86 29.25 4.30 3.24
C PHE A 86 30.53 4.73 2.49
N GLY A 87 30.85 6.03 2.42
CA GLY A 87 32.03 6.56 1.74
C GLY A 87 31.94 6.57 0.21
N VAL A 88 30.85 6.09 -0.38
CA VAL A 88 30.63 5.95 -1.84
C VAL A 88 29.39 6.73 -2.30
N PRO A 89 29.20 6.95 -3.62
CA PRO A 89 27.98 7.54 -4.15
C PRO A 89 26.73 6.73 -3.78
N ALA A 90 25.57 7.40 -3.67
CA ALA A 90 24.33 6.76 -3.23
C ALA A 90 23.88 5.61 -4.15
N TYR A 91 24.04 5.76 -5.47
CA TYR A 91 23.67 4.73 -6.43
C TYR A 91 24.56 3.47 -6.37
N GLU A 92 25.81 3.60 -5.91
CA GLU A 92 26.69 2.45 -5.65
C GLU A 92 26.32 1.78 -4.32
N ALA A 93 26.11 2.56 -3.25
CA ALA A 93 25.71 2.04 -1.95
C ALA A 93 24.33 1.36 -1.98
N PHE A 94 23.45 1.80 -2.86
CA PHE A 94 22.10 1.24 -2.99
C PHE A 94 22.09 -0.24 -3.39
N GLU A 95 23.05 -0.68 -4.21
CA GLU A 95 23.13 -2.08 -4.67
C GLU A 95 23.34 -3.07 -3.49
N THR A 96 23.97 -2.61 -2.40
CA THR A 96 24.28 -3.47 -1.24
C THR A 96 23.50 -3.09 0.03
N HIS A 97 23.03 -1.86 0.12
CA HIS A 97 22.41 -1.29 1.33
C HIS A 97 21.06 -0.61 1.04
N TYR A 98 20.30 -1.12 0.06
CA TYR A 98 19.09 -0.47 -0.41
C TYR A 98 18.11 -0.09 0.72
N MET A 99 17.94 -0.95 1.73
CA MET A 99 17.03 -0.68 2.85
C MET A 99 17.45 0.53 3.70
N ALA A 100 18.72 0.87 3.77
CA ALA A 100 19.14 2.08 4.47
C ALA A 100 18.53 3.34 3.85
N PHE A 101 18.40 3.38 2.52
CA PHE A 101 17.81 4.50 1.81
C PHE A 101 16.28 4.59 2.04
N TYR A 102 15.59 3.46 2.12
CA TYR A 102 14.18 3.43 2.52
C TYR A 102 13.98 3.93 3.96
N VAL A 103 14.83 3.50 4.90
CA VAL A 103 14.78 3.99 6.30
C VAL A 103 15.08 5.49 6.37
N ILE A 104 16.04 6.01 5.60
CA ILE A 104 16.36 7.44 5.53
C ILE A 104 15.17 8.24 4.97
N ALA A 105 14.53 7.76 3.88
CA ALA A 105 13.36 8.40 3.30
C ALA A 105 12.16 8.41 4.25
N ARG A 106 11.91 7.31 4.95
CA ARG A 106 10.89 7.22 6.02
C ARG A 106 11.21 8.19 7.16
N GLY A 107 12.49 8.31 7.53
CA GLY A 107 12.96 9.29 8.51
C GLY A 107 12.66 10.73 8.08
N PHE A 108 12.85 11.07 6.80
CA PHE A 108 12.48 12.37 6.24
C PHE A 108 10.97 12.65 6.43
N THR A 109 10.10 11.73 6.03
CA THR A 109 8.65 11.85 6.24
C THR A 109 8.29 11.97 7.73
N SER A 110 8.95 11.18 8.59
CA SER A 110 8.77 11.22 10.05
C SER A 110 9.12 12.57 10.66
N LEU A 111 10.13 13.26 10.13
CA LEU A 111 10.49 14.62 10.58
C LEU A 111 9.37 15.63 10.27
N PHE A 112 8.75 15.55 9.09
CA PHE A 112 7.59 16.38 8.76
C PHE A 112 6.39 16.06 9.66
N GLY A 113 6.09 14.77 9.88
CA GLY A 113 5.07 14.32 10.81
C GLY A 113 5.30 14.82 12.23
N THR A 114 6.56 14.88 12.67
CA THR A 114 6.91 15.43 13.98
C THR A 114 6.80 16.95 14.02
N ALA A 115 7.22 17.64 12.96
CA ALA A 115 7.13 19.10 12.85
C ALA A 115 5.67 19.60 12.82
N MET A 116 4.71 18.79 12.40
CA MET A 116 3.28 19.10 12.50
C MET A 116 2.83 19.30 13.96
N ILE A 117 3.43 18.62 14.93
CA ILE A 117 3.03 18.69 16.35
C ILE A 117 3.11 20.13 16.90
N PRO A 118 4.29 20.80 16.92
CA PRO A 118 4.37 22.19 17.37
C PRO A 118 3.65 23.15 16.42
N LEU A 119 3.61 22.90 15.11
CA LEU A 119 2.91 23.75 14.14
C LEU A 119 1.40 23.78 14.42
N ALA A 120 0.76 22.63 14.59
CA ALA A 120 -0.65 22.51 14.90
C ALA A 120 -0.99 23.09 16.29
N ALA A 121 -0.15 22.79 17.30
CA ALA A 121 -0.31 23.36 18.63
C ALA A 121 -0.29 24.90 18.58
N PHE A 122 0.66 25.49 17.85
CA PHE A 122 0.74 26.93 17.68
C PHE A 122 -0.48 27.49 16.95
N LEU A 123 -0.91 26.87 15.85
CA LEU A 123 -2.08 27.26 15.07
C LEU A 123 -3.36 27.24 15.92
N ALA A 124 -3.63 26.15 16.64
CA ALA A 124 -4.80 26.02 17.52
C ALA A 124 -4.77 27.00 18.70
N GLY A 125 -3.61 27.21 19.31
CA GLY A 125 -3.44 28.14 20.41
C GLY A 125 -3.73 29.60 20.02
N ARG A 126 -3.50 29.96 18.76
CA ARG A 126 -3.87 31.29 18.23
C ARG A 126 -5.39 31.46 18.09
N MET A 127 -6.12 30.38 17.87
CA MET A 127 -7.59 30.40 17.78
C MET A 127 -8.22 30.49 19.18
N ALA A 128 -7.61 29.89 20.17
CA ALA A 128 -8.15 29.80 21.53
C ALA A 128 -8.15 31.15 22.25
N LYS A 129 -9.10 31.31 23.21
CA LYS A 129 -9.05 32.42 24.18
C LYS A 129 -7.81 32.30 25.06
N GLU A 130 -7.30 33.44 25.55
CA GLU A 130 -6.05 33.51 26.32
C GLU A 130 -6.04 32.52 27.50
N GLU A 131 -7.15 32.46 28.24
CA GLU A 131 -7.34 31.59 29.42
C GLU A 131 -7.25 30.09 29.12
N ASN A 132 -7.57 29.66 27.88
CA ASN A 132 -7.54 28.28 27.43
C ASN A 132 -6.33 27.96 26.55
N ARG A 133 -5.55 28.97 26.17
CA ARG A 133 -4.48 28.84 25.17
C ARG A 133 -3.48 27.76 25.53
N LYS A 134 -3.02 27.73 26.79
CA LYS A 134 -2.05 26.74 27.24
C LYS A 134 -2.58 25.32 27.12
N LEU A 135 -3.80 25.11 27.57
CA LEU A 135 -4.45 23.80 27.51
C LEU A 135 -4.69 23.37 26.07
N THR A 136 -5.10 24.30 25.20
CA THR A 136 -5.27 24.04 23.77
C THR A 136 -3.94 23.62 23.13
N HIS A 137 -2.83 24.30 23.42
CA HIS A 137 -1.50 23.88 22.93
C HIS A 137 -1.18 22.45 23.34
N LEU A 138 -1.37 22.09 24.62
CA LEU A 138 -0.99 20.77 25.11
C LEU A 138 -1.88 19.66 24.55
N ILE A 139 -3.20 19.87 24.51
CA ILE A 139 -4.12 18.88 23.94
C ILE A 139 -3.84 18.69 22.45
N THR A 140 -3.68 19.79 21.69
CA THR A 140 -3.37 19.70 20.26
C THR A 140 -2.06 18.93 20.02
N ALA A 141 -1.00 19.29 20.76
CA ALA A 141 0.27 18.59 20.64
C ALA A 141 0.13 17.09 20.92
N PHE A 142 -0.66 16.73 21.95
CA PHE A 142 -0.88 15.34 22.33
C PHE A 142 -1.65 14.57 21.23
N LEU A 143 -2.76 15.13 20.71
CA LEU A 143 -3.51 14.51 19.62
C LEU A 143 -2.63 14.28 18.39
N PHE A 144 -1.88 15.30 17.95
CA PHE A 144 -0.98 15.19 16.80
C PHE A 144 0.22 14.25 17.03
N ALA A 145 0.69 14.14 18.27
CA ALA A 145 1.79 13.23 18.61
C ALA A 145 1.36 11.75 18.51
N PHE A 146 0.12 11.45 18.94
CA PHE A 146 -0.35 10.09 19.16
C PHE A 146 -1.59 9.71 18.32
N SER A 147 -2.05 10.55 17.37
CA SER A 147 -3.03 10.14 16.37
C SER A 147 -2.48 8.92 15.62
N PRO A 148 -3.20 7.79 15.63
CA PRO A 148 -2.75 6.54 15.02
C PRO A 148 -2.40 6.70 13.54
N ILE A 149 -3.25 7.38 12.77
CA ILE A 149 -3.05 7.59 11.35
C ILE A 149 -1.82 8.46 11.06
N LEU A 150 -1.56 9.49 11.88
CA LEU A 150 -0.38 10.33 11.73
C LEU A 150 0.91 9.59 12.11
N VAL A 151 0.87 8.72 13.11
CA VAL A 151 2.01 7.86 13.47
C VAL A 151 2.27 6.83 12.38
N GLU A 152 1.24 6.15 11.91
CA GLU A 152 1.35 5.10 10.89
C GLU A 152 1.92 5.62 9.58
N HIS A 153 1.31 6.68 9.02
CA HIS A 153 1.72 7.22 7.73
C HIS A 153 3.02 8.03 7.78
N SER A 154 3.44 8.51 8.95
CA SER A 154 4.78 9.12 9.10
C SER A 154 5.92 8.12 8.93
N ALA A 155 5.65 6.82 9.02
CA ALA A 155 6.63 5.75 8.89
C ALA A 155 6.76 5.20 7.45
N TYR A 156 6.08 5.81 6.48
CA TYR A 156 6.18 5.48 5.07
C TYR A 156 6.85 6.61 4.28
N ALA A 157 7.66 6.26 3.29
CA ALA A 157 8.21 7.24 2.35
C ALA A 157 7.15 7.55 1.26
N THR A 158 6.04 8.20 1.67
CA THR A 158 4.91 8.58 0.82
C THR A 158 4.53 10.04 1.03
N PRO A 159 3.91 10.70 0.03
CA PRO A 159 3.72 12.15 0.03
C PRO A 159 2.68 12.68 1.04
N ASP A 160 1.84 11.82 1.61
CA ASP A 160 0.64 12.26 2.32
C ASP A 160 0.91 13.10 3.59
N ILE A 161 1.91 12.69 4.38
CA ILE A 161 2.30 13.42 5.60
C ILE A 161 3.00 14.73 5.27
N VAL A 162 3.89 14.72 4.26
CA VAL A 162 4.59 15.94 3.83
C VAL A 162 3.59 16.94 3.27
N LEU A 163 2.65 16.49 2.43
CA LEU A 163 1.53 17.31 1.97
C LEU A 163 0.75 17.91 3.14
N THR A 164 0.38 17.09 4.12
CA THR A 164 -0.42 17.55 5.28
C THR A 164 0.31 18.62 6.09
N PHE A 165 1.63 18.50 6.26
CA PHE A 165 2.45 19.54 6.87
C PHE A 165 2.32 20.87 6.10
N PHE A 166 2.43 20.84 4.77
CA PHE A 166 2.29 22.06 3.94
C PHE A 166 0.86 22.61 3.96
N VAL A 167 -0.17 21.79 4.06
CA VAL A 167 -1.58 22.23 4.26
C VAL A 167 -1.74 22.95 5.61
N LEU A 168 -1.16 22.45 6.69
CA LEU A 168 -1.16 23.14 7.99
C LEU A 168 -0.34 24.44 7.97
N LEU A 169 0.81 24.44 7.31
CA LEU A 169 1.61 25.65 7.13
C LEU A 169 0.85 26.70 6.31
N PHE A 170 0.17 26.28 5.24
CA PHE A 170 -0.73 27.14 4.49
C PHE A 170 -1.82 27.74 5.39
N ALA A 171 -2.48 26.93 6.23
CA ALA A 171 -3.52 27.40 7.13
C ALA A 171 -2.99 28.47 8.10
N LEU A 172 -1.76 28.31 8.61
CA LEU A 172 -1.12 29.33 9.47
C LEU A 172 -0.83 30.62 8.70
N LEU A 173 -0.30 30.54 7.47
CA LEU A 173 0.01 31.71 6.66
C LEU A 173 -1.26 32.44 6.22
N ALA A 174 -2.31 31.71 5.86
CA ALA A 174 -3.63 32.24 5.55
C ALA A 174 -4.24 32.95 6.77
N GLN A 175 -4.09 32.39 7.99
CA GLN A 175 -4.49 33.03 9.21
C GLN A 175 -3.76 34.37 9.42
N PHE A 176 -2.43 34.41 9.22
CA PHE A 176 -1.66 35.64 9.30
C PHE A 176 -2.09 36.70 8.29
N TYR A 177 -2.41 36.27 7.06
CA TYR A 177 -2.91 37.19 6.04
C TYR A 177 -4.31 37.75 6.40
N LEU A 178 -5.23 36.88 6.81
CA LEU A 178 -6.57 37.27 7.23
C LEU A 178 -6.55 38.25 8.43
N GLU A 179 -5.59 38.12 9.33
CA GLU A 179 -5.45 39.05 10.46
C GLU A 179 -4.79 40.37 10.08
N SER A 180 -3.64 40.30 9.43
CA SER A 180 -2.77 41.49 9.25
C SER A 180 -2.98 42.24 7.94
N GLY A 181 -3.54 41.59 6.90
CA GLY A 181 -3.64 42.12 5.53
C GLY A 181 -2.30 42.26 4.81
N LYS A 182 -1.18 41.79 5.41
CA LYS A 182 0.14 41.90 4.80
C LYS A 182 0.27 40.92 3.63
N ALA A 183 0.44 41.41 2.41
CA ALA A 183 0.53 40.61 1.20
C ALA A 183 1.66 39.55 1.22
N ALA A 184 2.72 39.76 2.00
CA ALA A 184 3.79 38.81 2.15
C ALA A 184 3.28 37.42 2.64
N TRP A 185 2.31 37.40 3.54
CA TRP A 185 1.72 36.13 4.03
C TRP A 185 0.88 35.45 2.93
N LEU A 186 0.21 36.23 2.08
CA LEU A 186 -0.47 35.68 0.90
C LEU A 186 0.53 35.06 -0.06
N TRP A 187 1.61 35.77 -0.41
CA TRP A 187 2.61 35.24 -1.35
C TRP A 187 3.29 33.97 -0.83
N LEU A 188 3.62 33.94 0.46
CA LEU A 188 4.15 32.72 1.09
C LEU A 188 3.14 31.57 1.04
N SER A 189 1.83 31.84 1.26
CA SER A 189 0.81 30.77 1.16
C SER A 189 0.66 30.27 -0.28
N VAL A 190 0.81 31.13 -1.29
CA VAL A 190 0.82 30.71 -2.71
C VAL A 190 2.03 29.83 -3.02
N VAL A 191 3.23 30.22 -2.57
CA VAL A 191 4.45 29.40 -2.73
C VAL A 191 4.28 28.04 -2.05
N VAL A 192 3.77 28.01 -0.81
CA VAL A 192 3.49 26.78 -0.07
C VAL A 192 2.50 25.89 -0.82
N THR A 193 1.47 26.47 -1.46
CA THR A 193 0.53 25.72 -2.31
C THR A 193 1.24 25.14 -3.54
N GLY A 194 2.11 25.90 -4.19
CA GLY A 194 2.91 25.42 -5.33
C GLY A 194 3.83 24.24 -4.95
N ILE A 195 4.50 24.30 -3.79
CA ILE A 195 5.26 23.18 -3.24
C ILE A 195 4.32 21.98 -3.01
N GLY A 196 3.16 22.21 -2.39
CA GLY A 196 2.15 21.18 -2.13
C GLY A 196 1.70 20.46 -3.40
N ILE A 197 1.48 21.18 -4.50
CA ILE A 197 1.13 20.59 -5.81
C ILE A 197 2.26 19.73 -6.33
N CYS A 198 3.53 20.10 -6.10
CA CYS A 198 4.69 19.29 -6.46
C CYS A 198 4.93 18.10 -5.51
N ILE A 199 4.15 17.98 -4.43
CA ILE A 199 4.09 16.82 -3.53
C ILE A 199 2.94 15.92 -3.98
N LYS A 200 1.71 16.47 -4.11
CA LYS A 200 0.53 15.70 -4.54
C LYS A 200 -0.55 16.63 -5.11
N TYR A 201 -1.15 16.28 -6.25
CA TYR A 201 -2.14 17.13 -6.96
C TYR A 201 -3.30 17.66 -6.10
N PRO A 202 -3.85 16.93 -5.10
CA PRO A 202 -4.92 17.46 -4.26
C PRO A 202 -4.58 18.75 -3.51
N ALA A 203 -3.32 19.13 -3.38
CA ALA A 203 -2.94 20.46 -2.88
C ALA A 203 -3.54 21.61 -3.73
N GLY A 204 -3.89 21.36 -4.99
CA GLY A 204 -4.57 22.32 -5.86
C GLY A 204 -5.91 22.82 -5.28
N ILE A 205 -6.55 22.10 -4.37
CA ILE A 205 -7.74 22.52 -3.62
C ILE A 205 -7.48 23.83 -2.86
N LEU A 206 -6.24 24.04 -2.39
CA LEU A 206 -5.86 25.27 -1.70
C LEU A 206 -5.95 26.52 -2.57
N CYS A 207 -5.92 26.39 -3.91
CA CYS A 207 -6.14 27.51 -4.82
C CYS A 207 -7.55 28.11 -4.65
N LEU A 208 -8.57 27.28 -4.36
CA LEU A 208 -9.93 27.74 -4.04
C LEU A 208 -9.93 28.54 -2.74
N VAL A 209 -9.15 28.12 -1.75
CA VAL A 209 -9.00 28.82 -0.47
C VAL A 209 -8.28 30.14 -0.66
N ILE A 210 -7.21 30.17 -1.47
CA ILE A 210 -6.51 31.44 -1.83
C ILE A 210 -7.49 32.43 -2.45
N ALA A 211 -8.25 31.99 -3.45
CA ALA A 211 -9.25 32.86 -4.12
C ALA A 211 -10.27 33.42 -3.12
N ALA A 212 -10.83 32.53 -2.26
CA ALA A 212 -11.81 32.91 -1.23
C ALA A 212 -11.21 33.94 -0.24
N VAL A 213 -9.99 33.71 0.25
CA VAL A 213 -9.31 34.58 1.21
C VAL A 213 -8.97 35.94 0.60
N VAL A 214 -8.50 35.98 -0.67
CA VAL A 214 -8.22 37.22 -1.39
C VAL A 214 -9.51 38.02 -1.59
N ILE A 215 -10.55 37.38 -2.12
CA ILE A 215 -11.86 38.02 -2.36
C ILE A 215 -12.42 38.57 -1.05
N PHE A 216 -12.50 37.74 0.00
CA PHE A 216 -13.02 38.15 1.31
C PHE A 216 -12.27 39.38 1.86
N ARG A 217 -10.94 39.33 1.80
CA ARG A 217 -10.11 40.42 2.34
C ARG A 217 -10.26 41.71 1.55
N CYS A 218 -10.24 41.63 0.21
CA CYS A 218 -10.40 42.79 -0.67
C CYS A 218 -11.78 43.43 -0.57
N ILE A 219 -12.85 42.64 -0.41
CA ILE A 219 -14.21 43.14 -0.14
C ILE A 219 -14.24 43.86 1.21
N ARG A 220 -13.69 43.26 2.26
CA ARG A 220 -13.66 43.86 3.61
C ARG A 220 -12.90 45.19 3.65
N GLU A 221 -11.82 45.33 2.87
CA GLU A 221 -11.00 46.51 2.76
C GLU A 221 -11.51 47.52 1.69
N ARG A 222 -12.57 47.16 0.96
CA ARG A 222 -13.10 47.92 -0.21
C ARG A 222 -12.04 48.13 -1.30
N ALA A 223 -11.08 47.22 -1.40
CA ALA A 223 -9.94 47.28 -2.32
C ALA A 223 -10.17 46.39 -3.56
N TYR A 224 -11.31 46.52 -4.24
CA TYR A 224 -11.78 45.64 -5.32
C TYR A 224 -10.76 45.49 -6.47
N GLY A 225 -10.04 46.56 -6.83
CA GLY A 225 -9.00 46.50 -7.84
C GLY A 225 -7.85 45.53 -7.52
N LYS A 226 -7.61 45.25 -6.22
CA LYS A 226 -6.61 44.29 -5.82
C LYS A 226 -7.02 42.82 -6.06
N ILE A 227 -8.31 42.52 -6.25
CA ILE A 227 -8.77 41.17 -6.53
C ILE A 227 -8.09 40.63 -7.79
N ILE A 228 -8.12 41.43 -8.87
CA ILE A 228 -7.52 41.04 -10.16
C ILE A 228 -6.00 40.97 -10.05
N SER A 229 -5.36 42.03 -9.52
CA SER A 229 -3.89 42.06 -9.43
C SER A 229 -3.31 40.97 -8.50
N TYR A 230 -3.95 40.73 -7.36
CA TYR A 230 -3.53 39.65 -6.45
C TYR A 230 -3.82 38.27 -7.02
N GLY A 231 -4.95 38.12 -7.74
CA GLY A 231 -5.28 36.89 -8.45
C GLY A 231 -4.25 36.55 -9.52
N LEU A 232 -3.95 37.51 -10.41
CA LEU A 232 -2.96 37.33 -11.49
C LEU A 232 -1.56 37.02 -10.91
N LEU A 233 -1.12 37.78 -9.90
CA LEU A 233 0.19 37.58 -9.29
C LEU A 233 0.25 36.22 -8.55
N SER A 234 -0.85 35.78 -7.93
CA SER A 234 -0.94 34.44 -7.34
C SER A 234 -0.76 33.31 -8.38
N ILE A 235 -1.41 33.48 -9.56
CA ILE A 235 -1.26 32.50 -10.66
C ILE A 235 0.20 32.48 -11.13
N VAL A 236 0.80 33.62 -11.41
CA VAL A 236 2.20 33.69 -11.88
C VAL A 236 3.15 33.07 -10.85
N LEU A 237 3.00 33.41 -9.57
CA LEU A 237 3.86 32.89 -8.51
C LEU A 237 3.67 31.39 -8.29
N LEU A 238 2.44 30.90 -8.37
CA LEU A 238 2.11 29.48 -8.29
C LEU A 238 2.78 28.71 -9.43
N LEU A 239 2.56 29.15 -10.68
CA LEU A 239 3.13 28.49 -11.85
C LEU A 239 4.66 28.55 -11.84
N ALA A 240 5.25 29.67 -11.43
CA ALA A 240 6.71 29.79 -11.28
C ALA A 240 7.25 28.81 -10.22
N THR A 241 6.57 28.67 -9.09
CA THR A 241 6.96 27.72 -8.03
C THR A 241 6.90 26.28 -8.53
N VAL A 242 5.80 25.90 -9.18
CA VAL A 242 5.62 24.55 -9.73
C VAL A 242 6.65 24.29 -10.83
N PHE A 243 6.91 25.25 -11.72
CA PHE A 243 7.90 25.12 -12.78
C PHE A 243 9.32 24.94 -12.24
N LEU A 244 9.70 25.67 -11.19
CA LEU A 244 11.03 25.53 -10.56
C LEU A 244 11.25 24.15 -9.92
N ILE A 245 10.20 23.55 -9.35
CA ILE A 245 10.31 22.27 -8.66
C ILE A 245 10.07 21.11 -9.63
N ALA A 246 9.07 21.19 -10.49
CA ALA A 246 8.61 20.13 -11.37
C ALA A 246 8.38 20.62 -12.81
N PRO A 247 9.44 21.04 -13.54
CA PRO A 247 9.31 21.60 -14.89
C PRO A 247 8.71 20.61 -15.88
N ASN A 248 8.89 19.31 -15.66
CA ASN A 248 8.34 18.24 -16.46
C ASN A 248 6.80 18.16 -16.45
N LEU A 249 6.12 18.70 -15.44
CA LEU A 249 4.66 18.85 -15.48
C LEU A 249 4.18 19.78 -16.62
N PHE A 250 5.05 20.67 -17.12
CA PHE A 250 4.75 21.55 -18.24
C PHE A 250 5.27 21.00 -19.58
N THR A 251 6.42 20.35 -19.56
CA THR A 251 7.05 19.83 -20.80
C THR A 251 6.42 18.54 -21.29
N ASP A 252 5.80 17.76 -20.41
CA ASP A 252 5.13 16.50 -20.74
C ASP A 252 3.67 16.50 -20.25
N PHE A 253 2.95 17.55 -20.60
CA PHE A 253 1.54 17.73 -20.19
C PHE A 253 0.64 16.59 -20.61
N ARG A 254 0.94 15.91 -21.74
CA ARG A 254 0.17 14.77 -22.23
C ARG A 254 0.19 13.61 -21.23
N SER A 255 1.36 13.21 -20.77
CA SER A 255 1.50 12.16 -19.75
C SER A 255 0.80 12.52 -18.44
N VAL A 256 0.87 13.80 -18.03
CA VAL A 256 0.17 14.29 -16.84
C VAL A 256 -1.35 14.13 -16.99
N TYR A 257 -1.89 14.55 -18.15
CA TYR A 257 -3.31 14.42 -18.44
C TYR A 257 -3.76 12.95 -18.46
N ASP A 258 -3.03 12.10 -19.17
CA ASP A 258 -3.35 10.68 -19.30
C ASP A 258 -3.34 9.98 -17.91
N THR A 259 -2.41 10.37 -17.02
CA THR A 259 -2.37 9.88 -15.62
C THR A 259 -3.58 10.37 -14.81
N LEU A 260 -3.96 11.64 -14.94
CA LEU A 260 -5.13 12.17 -14.24
C LEU A 260 -6.42 11.45 -14.68
N VAL A 261 -6.54 11.17 -15.99
CA VAL A 261 -7.66 10.37 -16.52
C VAL A 261 -7.63 8.95 -15.98
N PHE A 262 -6.46 8.33 -15.92
CA PHE A 262 -6.31 7.00 -15.34
C PHE A 262 -6.65 6.96 -13.84
N GLU A 263 -6.25 7.95 -13.06
CA GLU A 263 -6.62 8.04 -11.64
C GLU A 263 -8.11 8.31 -11.41
N ALA A 264 -8.79 8.90 -12.40
CA ALA A 264 -10.24 9.10 -12.37
C ALA A 264 -11.05 7.84 -12.77
N ARG A 265 -10.39 6.68 -12.94
CA ARG A 265 -11.09 5.42 -13.25
C ARG A 265 -12.14 5.08 -12.20
N PRO A 266 -13.28 4.48 -12.59
CA PRO A 266 -14.38 4.20 -11.67
C PRO A 266 -14.06 3.05 -10.69
N ASN A 267 -13.25 2.08 -11.13
CA ASN A 267 -13.02 0.84 -10.41
C ASN A 267 -11.54 0.64 -10.10
N HIS A 268 -11.25 0.24 -8.88
CA HIS A 268 -9.95 -0.21 -8.42
C HIS A 268 -10.16 -1.14 -7.22
N LEU A 269 -9.80 -2.41 -7.36
CA LEU A 269 -9.93 -3.41 -6.30
C LEU A 269 -9.42 -2.89 -4.94
N GLY A 270 -10.30 -2.84 -3.94
CA GLY A 270 -10.01 -2.33 -2.60
C GLY A 270 -10.15 -0.81 -2.42
N ALA A 271 -10.47 -0.05 -3.47
CA ALA A 271 -10.66 1.40 -3.42
C ALA A 271 -11.77 1.91 -4.34
N ASP A 272 -12.67 1.02 -4.74
CA ASP A 272 -13.77 1.34 -5.63
C ASP A 272 -14.64 2.46 -5.10
N GLY A 273 -15.08 3.33 -6.01
CA GLY A 273 -15.88 4.49 -5.68
C GLY A 273 -17.21 4.11 -5.04
N LEU A 274 -17.44 4.68 -3.86
CA LEU A 274 -18.70 4.52 -3.12
C LEU A 274 -19.73 5.59 -3.53
N GLY A 275 -19.43 6.38 -4.57
CA GLY A 275 -20.13 7.61 -4.89
C GLY A 275 -19.88 8.72 -3.85
N TRP A 276 -20.36 9.93 -4.14
CA TRP A 276 -20.05 11.10 -3.30
C TRP A 276 -20.41 10.91 -1.82
N PHE A 277 -21.61 10.44 -1.52
CA PHE A 277 -22.07 10.20 -0.13
C PHE A 277 -21.30 9.06 0.54
N GLY A 278 -20.99 8.00 -0.20
CA GLY A 278 -20.22 6.87 0.32
C GLY A 278 -18.79 7.28 0.66
N ASN A 279 -18.13 8.02 -0.21
CA ASN A 279 -16.78 8.56 0.03
C ASN A 279 -16.77 9.55 1.20
N LEU A 280 -17.76 10.45 1.26
CA LEU A 280 -17.92 11.37 2.39
C LEU A 280 -18.05 10.59 3.71
N ARG A 281 -18.93 9.60 3.76
CA ARG A 281 -19.11 8.73 4.93
C ARG A 281 -17.82 7.98 5.29
N PHE A 282 -17.10 7.48 4.29
CA PHE A 282 -15.82 6.79 4.48
C PHE A 282 -14.82 7.70 5.22
N TYR A 283 -14.59 8.92 4.73
CA TYR A 283 -13.63 9.84 5.36
C TYR A 283 -14.10 10.33 6.74
N LEU A 284 -15.41 10.57 6.92
CA LEU A 284 -15.96 10.93 8.24
C LEU A 284 -15.76 9.79 9.26
N ASN A 285 -16.01 8.55 8.85
CA ASN A 285 -15.77 7.39 9.71
C ASN A 285 -14.28 7.25 10.04
N ALA A 286 -13.38 7.43 9.07
CA ALA A 286 -11.96 7.36 9.28
C ALA A 286 -11.47 8.38 10.32
N MET A 287 -11.93 9.65 10.24
CA MET A 287 -11.60 10.67 11.25
C MET A 287 -12.04 10.30 12.67
N ILE A 288 -13.29 9.82 12.78
CA ILE A 288 -13.86 9.46 14.08
C ILE A 288 -13.11 8.27 14.67
N GLN A 289 -12.73 7.30 13.85
CA GLN A 289 -12.04 6.10 14.31
C GLN A 289 -10.58 6.34 14.64
N ASP A 290 -9.93 7.28 13.97
CA ASP A 290 -8.54 7.66 14.28
C ASP A 290 -8.41 8.21 15.71
N LEU A 291 -9.27 9.18 16.08
CA LEU A 291 -9.29 9.75 17.43
C LEU A 291 -10.25 9.04 18.39
N GLU A 292 -10.83 7.91 17.99
CA GLU A 292 -11.86 7.17 18.71
C GLU A 292 -13.21 7.92 18.83
N PRO A 293 -14.36 7.23 18.96
CA PRO A 293 -15.69 7.86 19.02
C PRO A 293 -15.88 8.88 20.16
N LEU A 294 -15.11 8.76 21.24
CA LEU A 294 -15.11 9.73 22.33
C LEU A 294 -14.68 11.13 21.87
N SER A 295 -13.89 11.23 20.81
CA SER A 295 -13.45 12.51 20.23
C SER A 295 -14.62 13.35 19.71
N LEU A 296 -15.76 12.74 19.36
CA LEU A 296 -16.98 13.44 18.93
C LEU A 296 -17.47 14.48 19.94
N VAL A 297 -17.31 14.20 21.25
CA VAL A 297 -17.67 15.16 22.29
C VAL A 297 -16.80 16.41 22.17
N GLY A 298 -15.50 16.24 22.00
CA GLY A 298 -14.56 17.33 21.77
C GLY A 298 -14.86 18.08 20.47
N ALA A 299 -15.08 17.37 19.36
CA ALA A 299 -15.38 17.97 18.07
C ALA A 299 -16.68 18.77 18.08
N ALA A 300 -17.76 18.23 18.69
CA ALA A 300 -19.03 18.95 18.84
C ALA A 300 -18.88 20.21 19.70
N ALA A 301 -18.18 20.12 20.83
CA ALA A 301 -17.88 21.28 21.66
C ALA A 301 -17.02 22.32 20.92
N GLY A 302 -16.06 21.85 20.10
CA GLY A 302 -15.22 22.70 19.25
C GLY A 302 -16.03 23.43 18.20
N LEU A 303 -16.95 22.74 17.53
CA LEU A 303 -17.85 23.33 16.55
C LEU A 303 -18.74 24.41 17.19
N ILE A 304 -19.39 24.10 18.30
CA ILE A 304 -20.19 25.07 19.06
C ILE A 304 -19.35 26.28 19.46
N TRP A 305 -18.11 26.03 19.91
CA TRP A 305 -17.20 27.10 20.32
C TRP A 305 -16.82 27.98 19.13
N VAL A 306 -16.48 27.42 17.98
CA VAL A 306 -16.12 28.14 16.75
C VAL A 306 -17.29 28.98 16.24
N LEU A 307 -18.49 28.40 16.21
CA LEU A 307 -19.70 29.12 15.76
C LEU A 307 -20.02 30.32 16.65
N ARG A 308 -19.77 30.21 17.98
CA ARG A 308 -19.96 31.31 18.93
C ARG A 308 -18.83 32.33 18.96
N ASN A 309 -17.62 31.95 18.59
CA ASN A 309 -16.40 32.78 18.64
C ASN A 309 -15.74 32.89 17.26
N HIS A 310 -16.58 32.97 16.21
CA HIS A 310 -16.08 33.10 14.85
C HIS A 310 -15.18 34.33 14.68
N SER A 311 -14.09 34.15 13.94
CA SER A 311 -13.09 35.20 13.71
C SER A 311 -12.25 34.84 12.49
N SER A 312 -11.46 35.79 12.02
CA SER A 312 -10.47 35.54 10.97
C SER A 312 -9.47 34.42 11.33
N ARG A 313 -9.26 34.15 12.62
CA ARG A 313 -8.38 33.07 13.10
C ARG A 313 -9.03 31.71 12.93
N THR A 314 -10.32 31.61 13.25
CA THR A 314 -11.06 30.33 13.16
C THR A 314 -11.53 30.01 11.76
N ALA A 315 -11.57 31.01 10.86
CA ALA A 315 -12.00 30.82 9.47
C ALA A 315 -11.15 29.80 8.70
N VAL A 316 -9.88 29.64 9.05
CA VAL A 316 -9.00 28.63 8.40
C VAL A 316 -9.41 27.19 8.68
N LEU A 317 -10.24 26.93 9.68
CA LEU A 317 -10.81 25.59 9.90
C LEU A 317 -11.76 25.16 8.78
N LEU A 318 -12.28 26.10 7.98
CA LEU A 318 -13.07 25.80 6.78
C LEU A 318 -12.28 25.08 5.69
N ILE A 319 -10.94 25.09 5.76
CA ILE A 319 -10.10 24.34 4.83
C ILE A 319 -10.43 22.83 4.91
N GLY A 320 -10.62 22.28 6.11
CA GLY A 320 -10.99 20.89 6.30
C GLY A 320 -12.26 20.48 5.55
N PRO A 321 -13.43 21.10 5.79
CA PRO A 321 -14.66 20.83 5.05
C PRO A 321 -14.55 21.04 3.53
N ILE A 322 -13.86 22.09 3.08
CA ILE A 322 -13.64 22.33 1.63
C ILE A 322 -12.85 21.16 1.03
N TYR A 323 -11.76 20.77 1.68
CA TYR A 323 -10.92 19.66 1.22
C TYR A 323 -11.70 18.35 1.21
N LEU A 324 -12.46 18.07 2.28
CA LEU A 324 -13.31 16.88 2.40
C LEU A 324 -14.32 16.76 1.26
N VAL A 325 -15.04 17.86 0.94
CA VAL A 325 -16.00 17.88 -0.16
C VAL A 325 -15.30 17.58 -1.48
N CYS A 326 -14.15 18.21 -1.73
CA CYS A 326 -13.42 18.03 -2.99
C CYS A 326 -12.91 16.58 -3.17
N ILE A 327 -12.34 15.97 -2.13
CA ILE A 327 -11.84 14.58 -2.25
C ILE A 327 -12.98 13.56 -2.31
N SER A 328 -14.15 13.87 -1.75
CA SER A 328 -15.32 12.98 -1.79
C SER A 328 -15.94 12.86 -3.18
N VAL A 329 -15.66 13.81 -4.09
CA VAL A 329 -16.13 13.78 -5.49
C VAL A 329 -15.30 12.82 -6.34
N LEU A 330 -14.11 12.41 -5.89
CA LEU A 330 -13.23 11.52 -6.65
C LEU A 330 -13.85 10.14 -6.81
N SER A 331 -13.52 9.46 -7.91
CA SER A 331 -14.04 8.12 -8.21
C SER A 331 -13.56 7.08 -7.20
N LEU A 332 -12.29 7.17 -6.79
CA LEU A 332 -11.65 6.27 -5.84
C LEU A 332 -11.57 6.91 -4.46
N HIS A 333 -11.39 6.09 -3.43
CA HIS A 333 -11.18 6.55 -2.07
C HIS A 333 -10.04 5.77 -1.39
N TRP A 334 -9.11 6.51 -0.80
CA TRP A 334 -8.01 5.98 -0.01
C TRP A 334 -7.92 6.72 1.32
N ILE A 335 -7.65 6.00 2.39
CA ILE A 335 -7.62 6.60 3.74
C ILE A 335 -6.58 7.71 3.84
N GLN A 336 -5.41 7.55 3.21
CA GLN A 336 -4.34 8.53 3.21
C GLN A 336 -4.70 9.82 2.48
N TRP A 337 -5.65 9.80 1.53
CA TRP A 337 -6.13 11.02 0.87
C TRP A 337 -6.88 11.94 1.82
N GLY A 338 -7.44 11.39 2.90
CA GLY A 338 -8.15 12.12 3.93
C GLY A 338 -7.25 12.75 5.01
N ILE A 339 -5.96 12.40 5.09
CA ILE A 339 -5.08 12.89 6.16
C ILE A 339 -5.06 14.43 6.27
N PRO A 340 -5.01 15.21 5.16
CA PRO A 340 -5.13 16.66 5.22
C PRO A 340 -6.45 17.17 5.80
N VAL A 341 -7.51 16.35 5.83
CA VAL A 341 -8.80 16.69 6.46
C VAL A 341 -8.79 16.33 7.94
N TYR A 342 -8.24 15.17 8.29
CA TYR A 342 -8.26 14.64 9.65
C TYR A 342 -7.58 15.58 10.63
N VAL A 343 -6.50 16.24 10.24
CA VAL A 343 -5.80 17.23 11.08
C VAL A 343 -6.67 18.44 11.44
N PHE A 344 -7.67 18.81 10.65
CA PHE A 344 -8.62 19.86 11.01
C PHE A 344 -9.68 19.38 11.99
N TYR A 345 -10.06 18.11 11.93
CA TYR A 345 -10.88 17.47 12.94
C TYR A 345 -10.15 17.39 14.29
N ASP A 346 -8.87 17.07 14.28
CA ASP A 346 -8.01 17.04 15.49
C ASP A 346 -7.90 18.43 16.11
N LEU A 347 -7.68 19.47 15.29
CA LEU A 347 -7.67 20.86 15.75
C LEU A 347 -9.00 21.26 16.40
N LEU A 348 -10.12 20.90 15.76
CA LEU A 348 -11.47 21.19 16.26
C LEU A 348 -11.73 20.47 17.60
N THR A 349 -11.35 19.20 17.70
CA THR A 349 -11.45 18.37 18.90
C THR A 349 -10.64 18.98 20.05
N ALA A 350 -9.38 19.37 19.79
CA ALA A 350 -8.52 19.98 20.79
C ALA A 350 -9.08 21.30 21.33
N ILE A 351 -9.56 22.17 20.43
CA ILE A 351 -10.18 23.44 20.80
C ILE A 351 -11.42 23.18 21.67
N GLY A 352 -12.25 22.20 21.31
CA GLY A 352 -13.45 21.87 22.05
C GLY A 352 -13.19 21.30 23.42
N LEU A 353 -12.25 20.37 23.56
CA LEU A 353 -11.85 19.86 24.88
C LEU A 353 -11.34 20.96 25.79
N ALA A 354 -10.51 21.86 25.29
CA ALA A 354 -10.03 23.01 26.07
C ALA A 354 -11.16 24.01 26.40
N ALA A 355 -12.10 24.21 25.48
CA ALA A 355 -13.26 25.07 25.69
C ALA A 355 -14.21 24.52 26.76
N LEU A 356 -14.43 23.19 26.77
CA LEU A 356 -15.23 22.51 27.83
C LEU A 356 -14.60 22.72 29.21
N ALA A 357 -13.30 22.49 29.34
CA ALA A 357 -12.59 22.76 30.60
C ALA A 357 -12.73 24.24 31.04
N GLY A 358 -12.63 25.17 30.09
CA GLY A 358 -12.83 26.60 30.35
C GLY A 358 -14.28 26.95 30.73
N TRP A 359 -15.25 26.27 30.13
CA TRP A 359 -16.66 26.43 30.48
C TRP A 359 -16.97 25.94 31.89
N ILE A 360 -16.50 24.74 32.27
CA ILE A 360 -16.69 24.18 33.65
C ILE A 360 -16.17 25.15 34.70
N ARG A 361 -15.01 25.76 34.49
CA ARG A 361 -14.43 26.71 35.42
C ARG A 361 -15.27 27.98 35.61
N ARG A 362 -15.99 28.44 34.58
CA ARG A 362 -16.77 29.69 34.58
C ARG A 362 -18.26 29.46 34.80
N ALA A 363 -18.72 28.23 34.73
CA ALA A 363 -20.14 27.92 34.89
C ALA A 363 -20.61 28.35 36.30
N ASP A 364 -21.84 28.85 36.37
CA ASP A 364 -22.50 29.18 37.63
C ASP A 364 -23.00 27.90 38.31
N LEU A 365 -22.06 27.16 38.87
CA LEU A 365 -22.28 25.89 39.57
C LEU A 365 -21.71 26.00 40.98
N SER A 366 -22.27 25.22 41.93
CA SER A 366 -21.65 25.10 43.23
C SER A 366 -20.21 24.57 43.15
N GLU A 367 -19.35 24.92 44.09
CA GLU A 367 -17.95 24.46 44.08
C GLU A 367 -17.82 22.93 44.10
N GLY A 368 -18.75 22.22 44.76
CA GLY A 368 -18.81 20.76 44.71
C GLY A 368 -19.10 20.24 43.31
N MET A 369 -20.05 20.84 42.59
CA MET A 369 -20.38 20.49 41.20
C MET A 369 -19.24 20.84 40.22
N LYS A 370 -18.55 21.96 40.39
CA LYS A 370 -17.37 22.32 39.62
C LYS A 370 -16.24 21.28 39.77
N ARG A 371 -15.98 20.84 41.00
CA ARG A 371 -15.00 19.79 41.27
C ARG A 371 -15.38 18.47 40.63
N LEU A 372 -16.64 18.05 40.76
CA LEU A 372 -17.15 16.83 40.14
C LEU A 372 -17.03 16.89 38.58
N ALA A 373 -17.48 17.98 37.96
CA ALA A 373 -17.40 18.19 36.52
C ALA A 373 -15.95 18.24 36.02
N SER A 374 -15.05 18.89 36.75
CA SER A 374 -13.61 18.92 36.43
C SER A 374 -12.99 17.54 36.53
N PHE A 375 -13.35 16.76 37.54
CA PHE A 375 -12.88 15.39 37.72
C PHE A 375 -13.40 14.47 36.58
N ALA A 376 -14.69 14.58 36.26
CA ALA A 376 -15.28 13.85 35.12
C ALA A 376 -14.59 14.21 33.80
N TRP A 377 -14.30 15.50 33.57
CA TRP A 377 -13.55 15.93 32.36
C TRP A 377 -12.12 15.36 32.33
N LEU A 378 -11.43 15.33 33.51
CA LEU A 378 -10.09 14.75 33.60
C LEU A 378 -10.11 13.25 33.30
N ILE A 379 -11.08 12.50 33.83
CA ILE A 379 -11.25 11.08 33.52
C ILE A 379 -11.50 10.91 32.02
N PHE A 380 -12.43 11.66 31.45
CA PHE A 380 -12.79 11.59 30.04
C PHE A 380 -11.58 11.88 29.14
N ALA A 381 -10.88 12.98 29.35
CA ALA A 381 -9.68 13.34 28.60
C ALA A 381 -8.54 12.34 28.81
N GLY A 382 -8.43 11.79 30.03
CA GLY A 382 -7.45 10.76 30.38
C GLY A 382 -7.72 9.44 29.66
N VAL A 383 -8.98 8.99 29.61
CA VAL A 383 -9.37 7.78 28.87
C VAL A 383 -9.09 7.94 27.38
N LEU A 384 -9.52 9.06 26.77
CA LEU A 384 -9.24 9.36 25.37
C LEU A 384 -7.72 9.37 25.10
N GLY A 385 -6.96 10.11 25.90
CA GLY A 385 -5.52 10.22 25.73
C GLY A 385 -4.78 8.89 25.93
N LEU A 386 -5.16 8.10 26.93
CA LEU A 386 -4.58 6.78 27.16
C LEU A 386 -4.86 5.83 26.00
N ASN A 387 -6.09 5.86 25.49
CA ASN A 387 -6.45 5.01 24.35
C ASN A 387 -5.64 5.36 23.10
N LEU A 388 -5.48 6.64 22.78
CA LEU A 388 -4.63 7.08 21.67
C LEU A 388 -3.17 6.65 21.85
N LEU A 389 -2.62 6.82 23.04
CA LEU A 389 -1.24 6.42 23.35
C LEU A 389 -1.05 4.91 23.21
N LEU A 390 -1.99 4.11 23.70
CA LEU A 390 -1.94 2.65 23.60
C LEU A 390 -2.10 2.18 22.13
N THR A 391 -2.95 2.87 21.35
CA THR A 391 -3.08 2.59 19.90
C THR A 391 -1.78 2.89 19.16
N ALA A 392 -1.20 4.05 19.36
CA ALA A 392 0.08 4.42 18.76
C ALA A 392 1.19 3.45 19.15
N ALA A 393 1.24 3.03 20.43
CA ALA A 393 2.20 2.05 20.92
C ALA A 393 1.99 0.66 20.27
N GLY A 394 0.74 0.23 20.13
CA GLY A 394 0.38 -1.01 19.44
C GLY A 394 0.80 -1.02 17.98
N LEU A 395 0.52 0.07 17.25
CA LEU A 395 0.93 0.23 15.84
C LEU A 395 2.45 0.20 15.70
N THR A 396 3.18 0.92 16.57
CA THR A 396 4.64 0.93 16.54
C THR A 396 5.22 -0.45 16.87
N LYS A 397 4.67 -1.14 17.89
CA LYS A 397 5.06 -2.53 18.21
C LYS A 397 4.85 -3.45 17.00
N ASN A 398 3.71 -3.32 16.30
CA ASN A 398 3.42 -4.10 15.11
C ASN A 398 4.43 -3.84 13.98
N LYS A 399 4.78 -2.57 13.75
CA LYS A 399 5.79 -2.22 12.73
C LYS A 399 7.20 -2.71 13.07
N LEU A 400 7.50 -2.95 14.32
CA LEU A 400 8.76 -3.54 14.77
C LEU A 400 8.75 -5.09 14.77
N ALA A 401 7.58 -5.71 14.70
CA ALA A 401 7.46 -7.15 14.58
C ALA A 401 7.87 -7.60 13.18
N GLU A 402 8.30 -8.86 13.06
CA GLU A 402 8.64 -9.45 11.77
C GLU A 402 7.42 -9.54 10.85
N ASP A 403 7.60 -9.25 9.58
CA ASP A 403 6.51 -9.30 8.60
C ASP A 403 6.35 -10.72 8.04
N THR A 404 5.10 -11.11 7.77
CA THR A 404 4.77 -12.43 7.20
C THR A 404 5.54 -12.73 5.92
N ARG A 405 5.84 -11.71 5.11
CA ARG A 405 6.62 -11.86 3.87
C ARG A 405 8.08 -12.22 4.14
N SER A 406 8.67 -11.71 5.21
CA SER A 406 10.05 -12.05 5.61
C SER A 406 10.13 -13.47 6.12
N VAL A 407 9.17 -13.91 6.95
CA VAL A 407 9.07 -15.31 7.44
C VAL A 407 8.86 -16.26 6.26
N SER A 408 7.92 -15.92 5.37
CA SER A 408 7.62 -16.72 4.18
C SER A 408 8.81 -16.81 3.22
N LEU A 409 9.65 -15.75 3.13
CA LEU A 409 10.86 -15.79 2.31
C LEU A 409 11.86 -16.83 2.83
N ARG A 410 12.06 -16.92 4.15
CA ARG A 410 12.91 -17.98 4.72
C ARG A 410 12.39 -19.37 4.38
N TYR A 411 11.08 -19.60 4.54
CA TYR A 411 10.45 -20.85 4.13
C TYR A 411 10.71 -21.16 2.65
N CYS A 412 10.55 -20.19 1.76
CA CYS A 412 10.85 -20.34 0.33
C CYS A 412 12.29 -20.78 0.08
N LEU A 413 13.26 -20.14 0.75
CA LEU A 413 14.69 -20.45 0.61
C LEU A 413 15.04 -21.84 1.16
N GLU A 414 14.46 -22.23 2.29
CA GLU A 414 14.71 -23.53 2.95
C GLU A 414 14.10 -24.70 2.17
N HIS A 415 12.98 -24.47 1.48
CA HIS A 415 12.22 -25.53 0.80
C HIS A 415 12.25 -25.44 -0.74
N GLY A 416 13.12 -24.58 -1.29
CA GLY A 416 13.30 -24.46 -2.75
C GLY A 416 12.08 -23.92 -3.49
N VAL A 417 11.17 -23.19 -2.80
CA VAL A 417 9.99 -22.56 -3.42
C VAL A 417 10.45 -21.27 -4.11
N ASN A 418 10.31 -21.18 -5.43
CA ASN A 418 10.83 -20.08 -6.24
C ASN A 418 9.94 -19.79 -7.46
N THR A 419 10.25 -18.78 -8.24
CA THR A 419 9.44 -18.38 -9.40
C THR A 419 9.41 -19.42 -10.53
N ALA A 420 10.40 -20.33 -10.61
CA ALA A 420 10.40 -21.38 -11.62
C ALA A 420 9.34 -22.45 -11.33
N ASN A 421 9.17 -22.83 -10.07
CA ASN A 421 8.24 -23.89 -9.66
C ASN A 421 6.93 -23.38 -9.04
N SER A 422 6.72 -22.08 -8.91
CA SER A 422 5.58 -21.53 -8.17
C SER A 422 4.94 -20.34 -8.84
N LEU A 423 3.66 -20.15 -8.58
CA LEU A 423 2.90 -18.94 -8.87
C LEU A 423 2.89 -18.06 -7.61
N PHE A 424 3.44 -16.86 -7.72
CA PHE A 424 3.41 -15.87 -6.64
C PHE A 424 2.47 -14.73 -6.98
N GLU A 425 1.58 -14.40 -6.07
CA GLU A 425 0.82 -13.15 -6.12
C GLU A 425 1.61 -11.99 -5.53
N GLY A 426 1.11 -10.79 -5.72
CA GLY A 426 1.62 -9.61 -5.01
C GLY A 426 1.38 -9.71 -3.51
N TYR A 427 2.16 -8.96 -2.73
CA TYR A 427 2.23 -9.00 -1.27
C TYR A 427 2.62 -10.37 -0.70
N THR A 428 3.38 -11.16 -1.47
CA THR A 428 4.00 -12.42 -1.08
C THR A 428 5.52 -12.26 -1.04
N PRO A 429 6.30 -13.25 -0.55
CA PRO A 429 7.73 -13.07 -0.31
C PRO A 429 8.56 -12.65 -1.55
N LEU A 430 8.22 -13.14 -2.74
CA LEU A 430 8.96 -12.77 -3.97
C LEU A 430 8.34 -11.56 -4.72
N SER A 431 7.24 -11.04 -4.23
CA SER A 431 6.64 -9.78 -4.70
C SER A 431 6.12 -8.97 -3.52
N PRO A 432 7.01 -8.52 -2.61
CA PRO A 432 6.60 -7.98 -1.32
C PRO A 432 5.85 -6.66 -1.41
N ASN A 433 6.05 -5.89 -2.47
CA ASN A 433 5.41 -4.60 -2.76
C ASN A 433 4.15 -4.72 -3.64
N GLY A 434 3.71 -5.93 -3.98
CA GLY A 434 2.51 -6.14 -4.79
C GLY A 434 2.73 -6.10 -6.32
N ALA A 435 3.97 -5.94 -6.81
CA ALA A 435 4.27 -5.78 -8.23
C ALA A 435 3.80 -6.94 -9.13
N ALA A 436 3.77 -8.18 -8.60
CA ALA A 436 3.30 -9.33 -9.36
C ALA A 436 1.79 -9.31 -9.65
N GLY A 437 1.01 -8.47 -8.93
CA GLY A 437 -0.44 -8.45 -9.06
C GLY A 437 -1.11 -9.74 -8.57
N TYR A 438 -2.34 -9.95 -8.99
CA TYR A 438 -3.14 -11.13 -8.70
C TYR A 438 -2.90 -12.24 -9.73
N ARG A 439 -3.27 -13.50 -9.37
CA ARG A 439 -3.07 -14.69 -10.22
C ARG A 439 -4.34 -15.53 -10.40
N TYR A 440 -5.53 -15.03 -10.07
CA TYR A 440 -6.78 -15.77 -10.24
C TYR A 440 -6.94 -16.32 -11.67
N TYR A 441 -6.47 -15.58 -12.67
CA TYR A 441 -6.52 -16.00 -14.08
C TYR A 441 -5.70 -17.26 -14.40
N ALA A 442 -4.87 -17.74 -13.48
CA ALA A 442 -4.18 -19.02 -13.59
C ALA A 442 -5.09 -20.22 -13.29
N PHE A 443 -6.34 -19.96 -12.90
CA PHE A 443 -7.31 -20.97 -12.51
C PHE A 443 -8.62 -20.80 -13.28
N HIS A 444 -9.36 -21.90 -13.41
CA HIS A 444 -10.75 -21.92 -13.88
C HIS A 444 -11.61 -22.75 -12.95
N MET A 445 -12.91 -22.52 -13.00
CA MET A 445 -13.89 -23.26 -12.21
C MET A 445 -14.53 -24.36 -13.03
N ALA A 446 -14.54 -25.59 -12.51
CA ALA A 446 -15.32 -26.70 -13.04
C ALA A 446 -15.84 -27.54 -11.86
N ASP A 447 -17.06 -28.01 -11.92
CA ASP A 447 -17.70 -28.86 -10.89
C ASP A 447 -17.56 -28.33 -9.44
N GLY A 448 -17.57 -27.01 -9.29
CA GLY A 448 -17.42 -26.33 -8.00
C GLY A 448 -15.99 -26.34 -7.41
N LYS A 449 -15.00 -26.73 -8.19
CA LYS A 449 -13.58 -26.76 -7.81
C LYS A 449 -12.75 -25.84 -8.71
N ALA A 450 -11.63 -25.35 -8.19
CA ALA A 450 -10.63 -24.63 -8.95
C ALA A 450 -9.63 -25.61 -9.56
N TYR A 451 -9.33 -25.42 -10.84
CA TYR A 451 -8.31 -26.16 -11.59
C TYR A 451 -7.28 -25.19 -12.14
N VAL A 452 -6.03 -25.64 -12.24
CA VAL A 452 -4.95 -24.84 -12.82
C VAL A 452 -5.08 -24.82 -14.33
N ASN A 453 -4.97 -23.65 -14.96
CA ASN A 453 -4.97 -23.52 -16.40
C ASN A 453 -3.66 -24.07 -17.00
N GLU A 454 -3.73 -24.61 -18.22
CA GLU A 454 -2.62 -25.27 -18.89
C GLU A 454 -1.29 -24.50 -18.89
N PRO A 455 -1.24 -23.17 -19.18
CA PRO A 455 0.02 -22.43 -19.18
C PRO A 455 0.75 -22.45 -17.82
N TYR A 456 0.05 -22.83 -16.76
CA TYR A 456 0.55 -22.88 -15.37
C TYR A 456 0.60 -24.30 -14.79
N ALA A 457 0.21 -25.31 -15.54
CA ALA A 457 0.04 -26.67 -15.04
C ALA A 457 1.33 -27.34 -14.51
N THR A 458 2.50 -26.82 -14.93
CA THR A 458 3.81 -27.31 -14.43
C THR A 458 4.21 -26.71 -13.08
N LYS A 459 3.48 -25.72 -12.59
CA LYS A 459 3.77 -25.11 -11.30
C LYS A 459 3.38 -26.04 -10.14
N GLN A 460 4.32 -26.22 -9.23
CA GLN A 460 4.14 -27.08 -8.05
C GLN A 460 3.35 -26.33 -6.96
N TYR A 461 3.58 -25.02 -6.80
CA TYR A 461 3.02 -24.27 -5.69
C TYR A 461 2.30 -23.01 -6.14
N PHE A 462 1.29 -22.65 -5.36
CA PHE A 462 0.65 -21.34 -5.42
C PHE A 462 0.83 -20.63 -4.08
N VAL A 463 1.39 -19.43 -4.12
CA VAL A 463 1.64 -18.58 -2.95
C VAL A 463 0.78 -17.34 -3.06
N THR A 464 -0.21 -17.23 -2.16
CA THR A 464 -1.17 -16.11 -2.14
C THR A 464 -1.14 -15.38 -0.82
N SER A 465 -1.60 -14.14 -0.83
CA SER A 465 -1.69 -13.28 0.34
C SER A 465 -3.13 -12.86 0.58
N GLY A 466 -3.57 -12.91 1.84
CA GLY A 466 -4.84 -12.34 2.27
C GLY A 466 -4.99 -10.84 1.94
N ALA A 467 -3.90 -10.16 1.57
CA ALA A 467 -3.95 -8.79 1.06
C ALA A 467 -4.61 -8.69 -0.32
N TYR A 468 -4.52 -9.72 -1.18
CA TYR A 468 -5.23 -9.79 -2.45
C TYR A 468 -6.51 -10.61 -2.37
N SER A 469 -6.42 -11.87 -1.95
CA SER A 469 -7.59 -12.74 -1.84
C SER A 469 -8.70 -12.11 -0.99
N GLY A 470 -8.34 -11.46 0.11
CA GLY A 470 -9.28 -10.77 0.98
C GLY A 470 -10.02 -9.62 0.31
N ARG A 471 -9.40 -8.89 -0.62
CA ARG A 471 -10.08 -7.81 -1.37
C ARG A 471 -11.16 -8.35 -2.28
N PHE A 472 -10.88 -9.40 -3.04
CA PHE A 472 -11.87 -10.06 -3.89
C PHE A 472 -13.01 -10.66 -3.07
N LEU A 473 -12.70 -11.27 -1.93
CA LEU A 473 -13.71 -11.84 -1.04
C LEU A 473 -14.59 -10.76 -0.37
N ASP A 474 -14.00 -9.62 -0.02
CA ASP A 474 -14.73 -8.47 0.56
C ASP A 474 -15.61 -7.75 -0.49
N GLU A 475 -15.22 -7.77 -1.76
CA GLU A 475 -15.90 -7.12 -2.89
C GLU A 475 -16.54 -8.14 -3.85
N GLY A 476 -16.87 -9.33 -3.36
CA GLY A 476 -17.38 -10.44 -4.17
C GLY A 476 -18.70 -10.19 -4.91
N GLU A 477 -19.46 -9.14 -4.56
CA GLU A 477 -20.62 -8.70 -5.37
C GLU A 477 -20.17 -8.01 -6.66
N GLN A 478 -19.02 -7.35 -6.65
CA GLN A 478 -18.46 -6.61 -7.79
C GLN A 478 -17.51 -7.48 -8.63
N TYR A 479 -16.86 -8.46 -7.99
CA TYR A 479 -15.91 -9.41 -8.60
C TYR A 479 -16.33 -10.86 -8.30
N PRO A 480 -17.54 -11.32 -8.78
CA PRO A 480 -18.09 -12.61 -8.39
C PRO A 480 -17.22 -13.80 -8.84
N ASP A 481 -16.71 -13.76 -10.06
CA ASP A 481 -15.95 -14.88 -10.64
C ASP A 481 -14.59 -15.05 -9.94
N GLU A 482 -13.89 -13.94 -9.68
CA GLU A 482 -12.62 -13.96 -8.96
C GLU A 482 -12.81 -14.40 -7.50
N ALA A 483 -13.85 -13.92 -6.85
CA ALA A 483 -14.18 -14.30 -5.49
C ALA A 483 -14.56 -15.79 -5.38
N GLU A 484 -15.21 -16.36 -6.39
CA GLU A 484 -15.52 -17.78 -6.45
C GLU A 484 -14.25 -18.62 -6.52
N ILE A 485 -13.28 -18.24 -7.39
CA ILE A 485 -11.98 -18.91 -7.50
C ILE A 485 -11.26 -18.89 -6.15
N TYR A 486 -11.14 -17.72 -5.50
CA TYR A 486 -10.44 -17.64 -4.21
C TYR A 486 -11.14 -18.41 -3.07
N ARG A 487 -12.46 -18.62 -3.14
CA ARG A 487 -13.18 -19.49 -2.20
C ARG A 487 -12.90 -20.96 -2.47
N ALA A 488 -12.78 -21.36 -3.74
CA ALA A 488 -12.59 -22.74 -4.14
C ALA A 488 -11.13 -23.24 -3.96
N ILE A 489 -10.13 -22.37 -4.00
CA ILE A 489 -8.71 -22.74 -3.88
C ILE A 489 -8.43 -23.58 -2.62
N PRO A 490 -8.84 -23.17 -1.39
CA PRO A 490 -8.57 -23.99 -0.19
C PRO A 490 -9.28 -25.34 -0.18
N GLU A 491 -10.36 -25.49 -0.96
CA GLU A 491 -11.12 -26.76 -1.07
C GLU A 491 -10.56 -27.66 -2.17
N SER A 492 -9.84 -27.07 -3.14
CA SER A 492 -9.32 -27.78 -4.31
C SER A 492 -7.86 -28.23 -4.15
N PHE A 493 -7.07 -27.52 -3.35
CA PHE A 493 -5.64 -27.75 -3.20
C PHE A 493 -5.23 -27.92 -1.73
N VAL A 494 -4.14 -28.63 -1.50
CA VAL A 494 -3.64 -28.89 -0.14
C VAL A 494 -2.82 -27.69 0.35
N GLU A 495 -3.24 -27.08 1.45
CA GLU A 495 -2.44 -26.08 2.14
C GLU A 495 -1.26 -26.79 2.84
N ILE A 496 -0.03 -26.46 2.44
CA ILE A 496 1.19 -27.06 2.96
C ILE A 496 1.89 -26.22 4.01
N TYR A 497 1.69 -24.89 3.96
CA TYR A 497 2.28 -23.96 4.91
C TYR A 497 1.46 -22.66 4.98
N ARG A 498 1.45 -22.08 6.17
CA ARG A 498 0.77 -20.79 6.43
C ARG A 498 1.61 -19.95 7.37
N VAL A 499 1.71 -18.65 7.06
CA VAL A 499 2.24 -17.67 8.00
C VAL A 499 1.12 -16.73 8.41
N GLU A 500 0.66 -16.90 9.64
CA GLU A 500 -0.41 -16.06 10.17
C GLU A 500 0.08 -14.65 10.48
N GLY A 501 -0.66 -13.65 10.03
CA GLY A 501 -0.36 -12.24 10.22
C GLY A 501 -1.44 -11.49 11.00
N ALA A 502 -1.07 -10.36 11.56
CA ALA A 502 -1.93 -9.50 12.41
C ALA A 502 -3.11 -8.85 11.68
N GLY A 503 -3.22 -8.96 10.37
CA GLY A 503 -4.36 -8.43 9.67
C GLY A 503 -4.27 -8.45 8.16
N SER A 504 -5.39 -8.81 7.54
CA SER A 504 -5.67 -8.49 6.16
C SER A 504 -6.01 -7.01 6.03
N TYR A 505 -5.82 -6.48 4.85
CA TYR A 505 -6.27 -5.15 4.42
C TYR A 505 -7.81 -5.15 4.30
N SER A 506 -8.53 -5.35 5.38
CA SER A 506 -9.98 -5.37 5.33
C SER A 506 -10.52 -3.95 5.43
N ARG A 507 -11.49 -3.60 4.58
CA ARG A 507 -12.34 -2.40 4.73
C ARG A 507 -12.97 -2.34 6.14
N LYS A 508 -13.17 -3.50 6.78
CA LYS A 508 -13.67 -3.64 8.15
C LYS A 508 -12.74 -3.00 9.20
N ARG A 509 -11.48 -2.67 8.87
CA ARG A 509 -10.58 -1.93 9.76
C ARG A 509 -11.21 -0.63 10.28
N PHE A 510 -12.11 -0.02 9.50
CA PHE A 510 -12.80 1.21 9.80
C PHE A 510 -14.32 1.06 9.99
N ALA A 511 -14.81 -0.17 10.14
CA ALA A 511 -16.20 -0.40 10.49
C ALA A 511 -16.40 -0.22 12.01
N TYR A 512 -17.54 0.32 12.42
CA TYR A 512 -17.92 0.51 13.82
C TYR A 512 -17.79 -0.75 14.68
N GLU A 513 -17.88 -1.92 14.07
CA GLU A 513 -17.74 -3.24 14.69
C GLU A 513 -16.32 -3.50 15.23
N ASN A 514 -15.33 -2.73 14.79
CA ASN A 514 -13.92 -2.86 15.19
C ASN A 514 -13.47 -1.80 16.21
N ILE A 515 -14.40 -1.18 16.94
CA ILE A 515 -14.12 -0.17 17.98
C ILE A 515 -13.06 -0.58 19.01
N PRO A 516 -12.81 -1.87 19.33
CA PRO A 516 -11.66 -2.22 20.14
C PRO A 516 -10.45 -2.69 19.33
N TYR A 517 -10.26 -2.23 18.11
CA TYR A 517 -9.09 -2.64 17.28
C TYR A 517 -7.77 -2.46 18.03
N THR A 518 -7.65 -1.38 18.77
CA THR A 518 -6.50 -1.09 19.63
C THR A 518 -6.34 -2.07 20.78
N LEU A 519 -7.43 -2.29 21.52
CA LEU A 519 -7.44 -3.27 22.62
C LEU A 519 -7.30 -4.70 22.09
N ARG A 520 -7.88 -4.99 20.93
CA ARG A 520 -7.72 -6.24 20.23
C ARG A 520 -6.26 -6.46 19.85
N PHE A 521 -5.61 -5.42 19.29
CA PHE A 521 -4.20 -5.43 18.92
C PHE A 521 -3.24 -5.66 20.11
N LEU A 522 -3.58 -5.16 21.29
CA LEU A 522 -2.83 -5.44 22.52
C LEU A 522 -3.14 -6.83 23.10
N ARG A 523 -4.31 -7.39 22.81
CA ARG A 523 -4.77 -8.69 23.32
C ARG A 523 -4.36 -9.86 22.41
N GLU A 524 -4.43 -9.67 21.10
CA GLU A 524 -4.09 -10.72 20.13
C GLU A 524 -2.58 -10.68 19.88
N HIS A 525 -1.90 -11.74 20.30
CA HIS A 525 -0.49 -11.96 19.99
C HIS A 525 -0.37 -12.62 18.62
N TYR A 526 -0.31 -11.82 17.56
CA TYR A 526 0.10 -12.34 16.27
C TYR A 526 1.63 -12.47 16.26
N PRO A 527 2.17 -13.61 15.81
CA PRO A 527 3.61 -13.80 15.73
C PRO A 527 4.27 -12.85 14.71
N CYS A 528 3.51 -12.44 13.70
CA CYS A 528 3.98 -11.59 12.61
C CYS A 528 3.04 -10.44 12.31
N THR A 529 3.59 -9.36 11.76
CA THR A 529 2.81 -8.29 11.11
C THR A 529 2.51 -8.66 9.65
N GLY A 530 1.64 -7.91 8.99
CA GLY A 530 1.26 -8.13 7.60
C GLY A 530 0.04 -9.04 7.44
N ALA A 531 -0.33 -9.31 6.21
CA ALA A 531 -1.43 -10.21 5.87
C ALA A 531 -0.98 -11.68 5.98
N THR A 532 -1.90 -12.58 6.28
CA THR A 532 -1.63 -14.01 6.25
C THR A 532 -1.20 -14.44 4.85
N ILE A 533 -0.15 -15.25 4.76
CA ILE A 533 0.35 -15.82 3.51
C ILE A 533 0.09 -17.32 3.52
N TYR A 534 -0.45 -17.82 2.41
CA TYR A 534 -0.83 -19.22 2.23
C TYR A 534 0.01 -19.83 1.11
N PHE A 535 0.43 -21.09 1.32
CA PHE A 535 1.13 -21.91 0.35
C PHE A 535 0.29 -23.14 0.05
N TYR A 536 -0.11 -23.29 -1.20
CA TYR A 536 -0.88 -24.45 -1.69
C TYR A 536 -0.02 -25.30 -2.61
N ASP A 537 -0.08 -26.62 -2.43
CA ASP A 537 0.47 -27.60 -3.38
C ASP A 537 -0.55 -27.82 -4.48
N LEU A 538 -0.21 -27.44 -5.70
CA LEU A 538 -1.04 -27.61 -6.90
C LEU A 538 -1.03 -29.05 -7.40
N ASN A 539 -0.14 -29.89 -6.85
CA ASN A 539 -0.01 -31.32 -7.11
C ASN A 539 -0.02 -31.67 -8.62
N PRO A 540 0.87 -31.13 -9.43
CA PRO A 540 0.93 -31.44 -10.87
C PRO A 540 1.18 -32.93 -11.08
N GLN A 541 0.44 -33.54 -12.01
CA GLN A 541 0.63 -34.94 -12.35
C GLN A 541 1.92 -35.12 -13.19
N CYS A 542 3.00 -35.45 -12.52
CA CYS A 542 4.31 -35.61 -13.13
C CYS A 542 4.54 -37.05 -13.56
N VAL A 543 5.03 -37.23 -14.79
CA VAL A 543 5.35 -38.53 -15.38
C VAL A 543 6.68 -38.50 -16.12
N VAL A 544 7.27 -39.66 -16.30
CA VAL A 544 8.31 -39.94 -17.27
C VAL A 544 7.72 -40.82 -18.37
N ILE A 545 8.04 -40.54 -19.62
CA ILE A 545 7.57 -41.30 -20.78
C ILE A 545 8.75 -42.15 -21.27
N GLU A 546 8.71 -43.45 -20.98
CA GLU A 546 9.76 -44.39 -21.37
C GLU A 546 9.29 -45.29 -22.52
N LYS A 547 10.23 -45.70 -23.35
CA LYS A 547 9.95 -46.66 -24.42
C LYS A 547 9.66 -48.05 -23.79
N ALA A 548 8.52 -48.62 -24.10
CA ALA A 548 8.17 -49.94 -23.57
C ALA A 548 9.15 -51.02 -24.08
N GLY A 549 9.66 -51.80 -23.15
CA GLY A 549 10.65 -52.86 -23.43
C GLY A 549 12.11 -52.40 -23.51
N GLU A 550 12.39 -51.11 -23.37
CA GLU A 550 13.75 -50.54 -23.44
C GLU A 550 13.98 -49.68 -22.17
N SER A 551 14.34 -50.32 -21.06
CA SER A 551 14.58 -49.61 -19.81
C SER A 551 15.68 -48.55 -19.98
N GLY A 552 15.44 -47.33 -19.45
CA GLY A 552 16.36 -46.19 -19.54
C GLY A 552 16.32 -45.43 -20.87
N THR A 553 15.33 -45.69 -21.72
CA THR A 553 15.11 -44.95 -22.96
C THR A 553 13.87 -44.08 -22.83
N ALA A 554 14.05 -42.82 -22.34
CA ALA A 554 12.96 -41.90 -22.04
C ALA A 554 12.96 -40.68 -22.94
N LEU A 555 11.80 -40.07 -23.14
CA LEU A 555 11.70 -38.77 -23.83
C LEU A 555 12.51 -37.71 -23.06
N SER A 556 13.38 -37.03 -23.81
CA SER A 556 14.26 -35.96 -23.34
C SER A 556 14.14 -34.73 -24.22
N VAL A 557 14.44 -33.56 -23.69
CA VAL A 557 14.42 -32.28 -24.41
C VAL A 557 15.82 -31.70 -24.42
N SER A 558 16.30 -31.30 -25.60
CA SER A 558 17.52 -30.53 -25.76
C SER A 558 17.23 -29.34 -26.66
N ASP A 559 17.35 -28.14 -26.11
CA ASP A 559 16.88 -26.90 -26.71
C ASP A 559 15.36 -26.96 -26.99
N GLU A 560 14.95 -27.04 -28.26
CA GLU A 560 13.53 -27.20 -28.66
C GLU A 560 13.24 -28.58 -29.27
N LEU A 561 14.25 -29.42 -29.43
CA LEU A 561 14.11 -30.74 -30.02
C LEU A 561 13.83 -31.79 -28.94
N VAL A 562 12.90 -32.68 -29.25
CA VAL A 562 12.60 -33.84 -28.44
C VAL A 562 13.32 -35.07 -29.02
N SER A 563 14.05 -35.72 -28.14
CA SER A 563 14.83 -36.94 -28.45
C SER A 563 14.54 -38.01 -27.41
N VAL A 564 15.23 -39.12 -27.47
CA VAL A 564 15.30 -40.08 -26.36
C VAL A 564 16.70 -40.08 -25.77
N GLY A 565 16.78 -40.26 -24.45
CA GLY A 565 18.04 -40.25 -23.72
C GLY A 565 17.97 -41.07 -22.44
N GLU A 566 19.16 -41.31 -21.82
CA GLU A 566 19.29 -42.02 -20.53
C GLU A 566 18.83 -41.14 -19.36
N VAL A 567 18.83 -39.82 -19.52
CA VAL A 567 18.35 -38.89 -18.51
C VAL A 567 16.90 -38.55 -18.83
N PRO A 568 15.93 -39.06 -18.03
CA PRO A 568 14.52 -38.86 -18.31
C PRO A 568 14.08 -37.42 -18.05
N GLN A 569 13.34 -36.83 -19.00
CA GLN A 569 12.64 -35.58 -18.79
C GLN A 569 11.36 -35.82 -17.99
N THR A 570 11.08 -34.97 -17.03
CA THR A 570 9.78 -34.96 -16.34
C THR A 570 8.76 -34.20 -17.15
N TRP A 571 7.63 -34.84 -17.43
CA TRP A 571 6.48 -34.25 -18.11
C TRP A 571 5.32 -34.10 -17.13
N VAL A 572 4.56 -33.02 -17.24
CA VAL A 572 3.29 -32.83 -16.55
C VAL A 572 2.16 -33.23 -17.49
N VAL A 573 1.30 -34.12 -17.05
CA VAL A 573 0.10 -34.51 -17.79
C VAL A 573 -0.99 -33.48 -17.51
N TYR A 574 -1.43 -32.79 -18.55
CA TYR A 574 -2.56 -31.90 -18.48
C TYR A 574 -3.72 -32.47 -19.31
N THR A 575 -4.90 -32.64 -18.70
CA THR A 575 -6.07 -33.15 -19.40
C THR A 575 -6.94 -31.99 -19.85
N ARG A 576 -7.24 -31.93 -21.14
CA ARG A 576 -8.16 -30.93 -21.73
C ARG A 576 -9.62 -31.33 -21.58
N ASP A 577 -10.54 -30.38 -21.83
CA ASP A 577 -11.99 -30.59 -21.75
C ASP A 577 -12.52 -31.70 -22.64
N ASP A 578 -11.81 -32.02 -23.73
CA ASP A 578 -12.14 -33.12 -24.66
C ASP A 578 -11.66 -34.48 -24.16
N GLY A 579 -11.03 -34.55 -22.98
CA GLY A 579 -10.48 -35.76 -22.38
C GLY A 579 -9.10 -36.17 -22.95
N LYS A 580 -8.55 -35.47 -23.94
CA LYS A 580 -7.19 -35.70 -24.43
C LYS A 580 -6.16 -35.10 -23.47
N ILE A 581 -4.97 -35.71 -23.44
CA ILE A 581 -3.86 -35.20 -22.64
C ILE A 581 -2.85 -34.42 -23.48
N VAL A 582 -2.25 -33.42 -22.84
CA VAL A 582 -1.08 -32.71 -23.34
C VAL A 582 0.09 -33.00 -22.40
N LEU A 583 1.28 -33.20 -22.93
CA LEU A 583 2.50 -33.39 -22.15
C LEU A 583 3.29 -32.09 -22.12
N LEU A 584 3.39 -31.51 -20.93
CA LEU A 584 4.12 -30.25 -20.70
C LEU A 584 5.47 -30.55 -20.06
N CYS A 585 6.56 -30.09 -20.66
CA CYS A 585 7.89 -30.20 -20.08
C CYS A 585 7.95 -29.39 -18.77
N LYS A 586 8.24 -30.05 -17.65
CA LYS A 586 8.20 -29.44 -16.32
C LYS A 586 9.18 -28.28 -16.15
N GLU A 587 10.32 -28.31 -16.83
CA GLU A 587 11.41 -27.33 -16.65
C GLU A 587 11.14 -26.00 -17.37
N ASN A 588 10.53 -26.05 -18.55
CA ASN A 588 10.33 -24.85 -19.37
C ASN A 588 8.86 -24.53 -19.67
N ASN A 589 7.92 -25.36 -19.20
CA ASN A 589 6.47 -25.23 -19.43
C ASN A 589 6.07 -25.24 -20.91
N ARG A 590 6.87 -25.86 -21.78
CA ARG A 590 6.53 -26.00 -23.21
C ARG A 590 5.82 -27.32 -23.46
N ALA A 591 4.82 -27.31 -24.32
CA ALA A 591 4.07 -28.49 -24.71
C ALA A 591 4.85 -29.34 -25.73
N LEU A 592 4.62 -30.66 -25.69
CA LEU A 592 5.06 -31.54 -26.75
C LEU A 592 4.25 -31.26 -28.03
N GLY A 593 4.92 -30.87 -29.07
CA GLY A 593 4.36 -30.59 -30.39
C GLY A 593 5.04 -31.38 -31.47
N CYS A 594 4.52 -31.30 -32.73
CA CYS A 594 5.12 -31.93 -33.87
C CYS A 594 5.16 -31.01 -35.08
N THR A 595 6.17 -31.24 -35.92
CA THR A 595 6.28 -30.61 -37.25
C THR A 595 5.35 -31.27 -38.26
N LEU A 596 5.16 -30.66 -39.41
CA LEU A 596 4.40 -31.26 -40.52
C LEU A 596 4.98 -32.62 -41.03
N THR A 597 6.25 -32.89 -40.76
CA THR A 597 6.91 -34.16 -41.06
C THR A 597 6.82 -35.21 -39.96
N GLY A 598 6.19 -34.86 -38.84
CA GLY A 598 6.02 -35.70 -37.67
C GLY A 598 7.22 -35.73 -36.69
N SER A 599 8.22 -34.87 -36.89
CA SER A 599 9.32 -34.73 -35.91
C SER A 599 8.81 -34.01 -34.65
N LEU A 600 9.23 -34.49 -33.47
CA LEU A 600 8.82 -33.91 -32.21
C LEU A 600 9.65 -32.66 -31.84
N ILE A 601 8.95 -31.67 -31.37
CA ILE A 601 9.51 -30.42 -30.89
C ILE A 601 8.78 -29.99 -29.61
N THR A 602 9.31 -29.01 -28.90
CA THR A 602 8.56 -28.31 -27.85
C THR A 602 7.98 -27.00 -28.40
N VAL A 603 6.72 -26.73 -28.07
CA VAL A 603 5.95 -25.56 -28.54
C VAL A 603 5.35 -24.82 -27.36
N GLU A 604 4.91 -23.58 -27.57
CA GLU A 604 4.12 -22.91 -26.55
C GLU A 604 2.81 -23.67 -26.30
N PRO A 605 2.30 -23.73 -25.06
CA PRO A 605 1.00 -24.31 -24.77
C PRO A 605 -0.09 -23.68 -25.63
N GLU A 606 -1.06 -24.50 -26.08
CA GLU A 606 -2.14 -24.11 -26.98
C GLU A 606 -1.73 -23.74 -28.43
N ALA A 607 -0.48 -23.99 -28.83
CA ALA A 607 -0.05 -23.78 -30.21
C ALA A 607 -0.80 -24.73 -31.19
N GLU A 608 -0.98 -24.30 -32.44
CA GLU A 608 -1.66 -25.11 -33.47
C GLU A 608 -1.02 -26.48 -33.73
N ASN A 609 0.29 -26.61 -33.51
CA ASN A 609 1.06 -27.83 -33.68
C ASN A 609 1.35 -28.55 -32.34
N GLU A 610 0.62 -28.26 -31.28
CA GLU A 610 0.62 -28.99 -30.03
C GLU A 610 0.05 -30.41 -30.25
N CYS A 611 0.72 -31.41 -29.68
CA CYS A 611 0.22 -32.80 -29.73
C CYS A 611 -0.76 -33.05 -28.58
N ARG A 612 -2.01 -33.30 -28.92
CA ARG A 612 -3.06 -33.75 -28.01
C ARG A 612 -3.26 -35.24 -28.14
N PHE A 613 -3.01 -35.99 -27.06
CA PHE A 613 -3.00 -37.44 -27.11
C PHE A 613 -4.23 -38.05 -26.45
N GLU A 614 -4.79 -39.05 -27.10
CA GLU A 614 -5.61 -40.06 -26.44
C GLU A 614 -4.66 -41.19 -25.98
N VAL A 615 -4.79 -41.61 -24.72
CA VAL A 615 -4.00 -42.70 -24.14
C VAL A 615 -4.77 -43.99 -24.32
N VAL A 616 -4.25 -44.89 -25.11
CA VAL A 616 -4.87 -46.21 -25.33
C VAL A 616 -4.00 -47.29 -24.75
N GLU A 617 -4.49 -48.01 -23.75
CA GLU A 617 -3.76 -49.14 -23.17
C GLU A 617 -3.58 -50.26 -24.20
N HIS A 618 -2.34 -50.74 -24.38
CA HIS A 618 -2.05 -51.79 -25.34
C HIS A 618 -0.87 -52.67 -24.87
N GLY A 619 -1.13 -53.93 -24.65
CA GLY A 619 -0.11 -54.88 -24.21
C GLY A 619 0.54 -54.50 -22.85
N ASN A 620 1.86 -54.32 -22.85
CA ASN A 620 2.63 -53.94 -21.69
C ASN A 620 2.88 -52.42 -21.57
N GLY A 621 2.22 -51.61 -22.40
CA GLY A 621 2.38 -50.14 -22.40
C GLY A 621 1.13 -49.45 -22.91
N SER A 622 1.27 -48.18 -23.24
CA SER A 622 0.20 -47.34 -23.78
C SER A 622 0.60 -46.77 -25.13
N LEU A 623 -0.37 -46.61 -26.05
CA LEU A 623 -0.23 -45.81 -27.24
C LEU A 623 -0.62 -44.38 -26.91
N LEU A 624 0.21 -43.43 -27.26
CA LEU A 624 -0.11 -41.99 -27.23
C LEU A 624 -0.52 -41.58 -28.66
N VAL A 625 -1.85 -41.48 -28.88
CA VAL A 625 -2.43 -41.27 -30.21
C VAL A 625 -2.89 -39.82 -30.33
N SER A 626 -2.30 -39.07 -31.26
CA SER A 626 -2.72 -37.73 -31.65
C SER A 626 -3.58 -37.77 -32.90
N GLU A 627 -4.12 -36.63 -33.35
CA GLU A 627 -4.91 -36.52 -34.59
C GLU A 627 -4.11 -36.89 -35.86
N THR A 628 -2.79 -36.72 -35.82
CA THR A 628 -1.89 -36.97 -36.91
C THR A 628 -1.23 -38.36 -36.87
N GLY A 629 -1.40 -39.10 -35.76
CA GLY A 629 -0.83 -40.46 -35.61
C GLY A 629 -0.40 -40.73 -34.17
N ALA A 630 0.31 -41.85 -33.98
CA ALA A 630 0.83 -42.27 -32.68
C ALA A 630 2.31 -41.92 -32.48
N LEU A 631 2.68 -41.68 -31.23
CA LEU A 631 4.08 -41.52 -30.84
C LEU A 631 4.84 -42.82 -31.12
N THR A 632 5.83 -42.73 -31.98
CA THR A 632 6.55 -43.88 -32.60
C THR A 632 8.05 -43.69 -32.40
N MET A 633 8.77 -44.77 -32.07
CA MET A 633 10.24 -44.82 -32.13
C MET A 633 10.68 -45.28 -33.52
N GLU A 634 11.34 -44.44 -34.29
CA GLU A 634 11.85 -44.73 -35.61
C GLU A 634 13.35 -44.45 -35.69
N ASN A 635 14.16 -45.50 -35.87
CA ASN A 635 15.63 -45.39 -35.92
C ASN A 635 16.27 -44.68 -34.73
N GLY A 636 15.72 -44.87 -33.52
CA GLY A 636 16.21 -44.23 -32.29
C GLY A 636 15.74 -42.77 -32.11
N VAL A 637 14.79 -42.27 -32.91
CA VAL A 637 14.22 -40.92 -32.83
C VAL A 637 12.72 -41.04 -32.62
N PRO A 638 12.15 -40.28 -31.64
CA PRO A 638 10.71 -40.26 -31.43
C PRO A 638 10.04 -39.36 -32.47
N VAL A 639 9.01 -39.87 -33.13
CA VAL A 639 8.26 -39.20 -34.22
C VAL A 639 6.78 -39.53 -34.11
N ILE A 640 5.92 -38.76 -34.78
CA ILE A 640 4.50 -39.12 -34.96
C ILE A 640 4.36 -39.86 -36.30
N ARG A 641 3.75 -41.04 -36.28
CA ARG A 641 3.48 -41.89 -37.45
C ARG A 641 2.05 -42.43 -37.40
N PRO A 642 1.48 -42.85 -38.57
CA PRO A 642 0.18 -43.50 -38.56
C PRO A 642 0.09 -44.63 -37.54
N VAL A 643 -1.09 -44.79 -36.95
CA VAL A 643 -1.33 -45.86 -35.96
C VAL A 643 -1.28 -47.22 -36.68
N GLU A 644 -0.45 -48.12 -36.17
CA GLU A 644 -0.31 -49.49 -36.69
C GLU A 644 -0.67 -50.48 -35.57
N ALA A 645 -1.54 -51.41 -35.86
CA ALA A 645 -1.91 -52.48 -34.92
C ALA A 645 -0.67 -53.33 -34.56
N ASP A 646 -0.48 -53.59 -33.28
CA ASP A 646 0.61 -54.39 -32.68
C ASP A 646 2.05 -53.91 -32.97
N ASN A 647 2.23 -52.62 -33.37
CA ASN A 647 3.57 -52.09 -33.56
C ASN A 647 4.24 -51.76 -32.23
N ALA A 648 5.23 -52.60 -31.86
CA ALA A 648 5.98 -52.42 -30.62
C ALA A 648 6.72 -51.08 -30.53
N SER A 649 7.07 -50.46 -31.68
CA SER A 649 7.71 -49.13 -31.69
C SER A 649 6.77 -47.99 -31.30
N GLN A 650 5.47 -48.23 -31.21
CA GLN A 650 4.45 -47.29 -30.74
C GLN A 650 4.06 -47.45 -29.27
N GLN A 651 4.61 -48.42 -28.56
CA GLN A 651 4.28 -48.66 -27.16
C GLN A 651 5.22 -47.91 -26.22
N TRP A 652 4.62 -47.15 -25.28
CA TRP A 652 5.31 -46.31 -24.31
C TRP A 652 4.78 -46.61 -22.90
N MET A 653 5.62 -46.44 -21.89
CA MET A 653 5.23 -46.49 -20.50
C MET A 653 5.11 -45.07 -19.94
N ILE A 654 3.99 -44.78 -19.34
CA ILE A 654 3.74 -43.53 -18.62
C ILE A 654 3.97 -43.80 -17.13
N LEU A 655 5.14 -43.42 -16.63
CA LEU A 655 5.56 -43.75 -15.28
C LEU A 655 5.36 -42.53 -14.34
N PRO A 656 4.51 -42.65 -13.31
CA PRO A 656 4.29 -41.53 -12.38
C PRO A 656 5.57 -41.23 -11.58
N VAL A 657 5.91 -39.96 -11.46
CA VAL A 657 7.02 -39.47 -10.65
C VAL A 657 6.42 -38.82 -9.40
N LYS A 658 6.85 -39.28 -8.22
CA LYS A 658 6.50 -38.58 -6.99
C LYS A 658 7.23 -37.27 -6.90
N THR A 659 6.47 -36.17 -6.87
CA THR A 659 7.01 -34.85 -6.55
C THR A 659 7.31 -34.78 -5.06
N GLU A 660 8.57 -34.46 -4.68
CA GLU A 660 8.91 -34.21 -3.28
C GLU A 660 8.16 -32.96 -2.81
N ARG A 661 7.35 -33.10 -1.76
CA ARG A 661 6.63 -31.98 -1.17
C ARG A 661 7.58 -31.16 -0.29
N ALA A 662 7.59 -29.86 -0.47
CA ALA A 662 8.26 -28.95 0.44
C ALA A 662 7.65 -29.12 1.86
N GLY A 663 8.44 -29.61 2.82
CA GLY A 663 8.01 -29.76 4.21
C GLY A 663 7.67 -31.18 4.69
N SER A 664 7.80 -32.24 3.87
CA SER A 664 7.68 -33.63 4.33
C SER A 664 9.00 -34.13 4.93
N SER A 665 9.65 -33.37 5.80
CA SER A 665 10.65 -33.97 6.71
C SER A 665 9.91 -34.46 7.95
N ASP A 666 9.75 -35.76 8.05
CA ASP A 666 9.46 -36.55 9.23
C ASP A 666 9.19 -35.78 10.53
N ALA A 667 7.93 -35.43 10.74
CA ALA A 667 7.40 -35.11 12.07
C ALA A 667 6.81 -36.40 12.70
N ASP A 668 7.56 -37.52 12.61
CA ASP A 668 7.33 -38.74 13.39
C ASP A 668 8.70 -39.27 13.81
N ASN A 669 9.24 -38.67 14.90
CA ASN A 669 10.11 -39.34 15.86
C ASN A 669 10.13 -38.52 17.18
#